data_2e67f70259b3afbb44a4205b9e57ad37
#
_entry.id   2e67f70259b3afbb44a4205b9e57ad37
#
_cell.length_a   1.000
_cell.length_b   1.000
_cell.length_c   1.000
_cell.angle_alpha   90.00
_cell.angle_beta   90.00
_cell.angle_gamma   90.00
#
_symmetry.space_group_name_H-M   'P 1'
#
loop_
_entity.id
_entity.type
_entity.pdbx_description
1 polymer ?
#
loop_
_entity_poly.entity_id
_entity_poly.type
_entity_poly.pdbx_seq_one_letter_code
_entity_poly.pdbx_strand_id
1 'polypeptide(L)'
;MRRKRYERFRRAVIGVTLSALASGGLLAATTTPSTAATTPPSAPATSHPSASAWTVSDPARSALTARLALDAAGELRLAVARGGEPVLSPGRLGIRTDQHDLTTGLRLIGRKDRTVHDTYRMTTGKELRRSATMRETTFTFRGADGARLGVVVRVSDDGVAYRYVLDERGPVTVTGEASTFEVPADAKAWVQPYATSYESERTETTAGAANAAEPRTCADDTCSFGYPTLFEVDGSYVLLTEADVDGRYSGSHLDHKDGATAYSVALADDEPVTSPGPLSTPWRTAIVGSLDTLVGSTLVDDLAPPSRVRDTSWIRPGTDDWSWLSDTNSPGDFDRQRDFVDYAAAHGLEYTLVDAGWKASWVPELVRYARARGVDVILWFDWADLKTQAQRDAWFSKIKAWGVVGVKVDYMYSDAQSTFQWYDAILRDTAEQHLMIDFHGATIPRGLQRTWPQVMSVEGVRGKENGQNPTRDVFLAFTRNIVGSMDYTPTWFSRPNRQNSLAHELALPVVYESGWTSLGDNPEGFAAQPVAERYLEQLPAAWDETRFVSGGPGQQSTGERQAVLARRSGDRWFVGGILAGTGGTMKAPLGFLGKGTWLVETVADQDGQLRRTVRTVTAKDTLAVPAAANGGFAALACPAAKGRTDCDQPVTTAPATTLATDPSTVTAEAGKKASFGATFTLPEGAALRDVRMTVDRGRLPAGWSAAGADVRARSLPAGKELKGRWTVTVAGDQPGGTVEVPVVVTYAHPAGGSTPPVHVEEVVRVSTPLHGTVYASDQPFLGESNGFGPVERDQSNGEAGGQDGKPLTIGGTVYAKGLGMNAPGQVRIDLQGRCTRFEAHVGVDDETDGKGSVTFTVLGDDDRQLAATDVLHGGDPAQPLTADVTGVHTLTLTAGDGGDGKNYDHADWGLARLTCAD
;
A
#
# COMPACT_ATOMS: atom_id res chain seq x y z
N MET A 1 21.89 10.84 -6.31
CA MET A 1 22.30 11.24 -4.96
C MET A 1 21.73 10.33 -3.85
N ARG A 2 20.55 9.74 -4.00
CA ARG A 2 19.88 8.89 -2.98
C ARG A 2 20.55 7.53 -2.71
N ARG A 3 21.18 6.90 -3.69
CA ARG A 3 22.01 5.68 -3.46
C ARG A 3 23.13 5.88 -2.42
N LYS A 4 23.66 7.09 -2.29
CA LYS A 4 24.70 7.42 -1.27
C LYS A 4 24.15 7.62 0.14
N ARG A 5 22.85 7.91 0.32
CA ARG A 5 22.23 7.97 1.65
C ARG A 5 21.97 6.57 2.22
N TYR A 6 21.52 5.66 1.36
CA TYR A 6 21.30 4.25 1.73
C TYR A 6 22.59 3.56 2.21
N GLU A 7 23.72 3.84 1.54
CA GLU A 7 25.03 3.30 1.99
C GLU A 7 25.57 3.99 3.26
N ARG A 8 25.20 5.23 3.56
CA ARG A 8 25.63 5.90 4.80
C ARG A 8 24.89 5.40 6.04
N PHE A 9 23.63 5.02 5.93
CA PHE A 9 22.89 4.41 7.04
C PHE A 9 23.42 3.02 7.39
N ARG A 10 23.87 2.25 6.41
CA ARG A 10 24.51 0.94 6.66
C ARG A 10 25.88 1.04 7.37
N ARG A 11 26.56 2.18 7.33
CA ARG A 11 27.88 2.37 7.98
C ARG A 11 27.80 2.96 9.39
N ALA A 12 26.66 3.42 9.84
CA ALA A 12 26.51 4.04 11.17
C ALA A 12 26.14 3.06 12.29
N VAL A 13 25.80 1.80 11.97
CA VAL A 13 25.42 0.78 12.97
C VAL A 13 26.57 -0.17 13.34
N ILE A 14 27.76 -0.03 12.73
CA ILE A 14 28.95 -0.82 13.10
C ILE A 14 30.02 0.11 13.64
N GLY A 15 29.97 0.33 14.93
CA GLY A 15 31.04 1.05 15.58
C GLY A 15 30.78 1.51 17.02
N VAL A 16 30.55 0.62 17.96
CA VAL A 16 30.95 0.76 19.36
C VAL A 16 30.86 -0.63 20.01
N THR A 17 31.94 -1.30 20.20
CA THR A 17 32.40 -1.93 21.45
C THR A 17 33.63 -2.75 21.20
N LEU A 18 34.73 -2.31 21.73
CA LEU A 18 35.91 -3.11 22.06
C LEU A 18 36.64 -2.39 23.20
N SER A 19 36.66 -3.00 24.37
CA SER A 19 37.77 -2.96 25.34
C SER A 19 37.40 -3.89 26.49
N ALA A 20 37.93 -4.97 26.52
CA ALA A 20 38.91 -5.75 27.20
C ALA A 20 39.03 -5.53 28.74
N LEU A 21 39.01 -6.62 29.49
CA LEU A 21 40.19 -7.04 30.23
C LEU A 21 39.93 -8.35 30.98
N ALA A 22 40.88 -9.24 30.81
CA ALA A 22 40.97 -10.54 31.43
C ALA A 22 41.49 -10.48 32.88
N SER A 23 41.09 -11.44 33.69
CA SER A 23 42.02 -12.05 34.67
C SER A 23 41.40 -13.32 35.27
N GLY A 24 42.15 -14.33 35.27
CA GLY A 24 41.92 -15.72 35.56
C GLY A 24 42.00 -16.10 37.03
N GLY A 25 41.69 -17.33 37.28
CA GLY A 25 41.84 -17.96 38.59
C GLY A 25 41.40 -19.40 38.59
N LEU A 26 42.34 -20.30 38.57
CA LEU A 26 42.21 -21.76 38.65
C LEU A 26 41.89 -22.26 40.07
N LEU A 27 41.47 -23.56 40.09
CA LEU A 27 41.56 -24.55 41.19
C LEU A 27 40.24 -24.87 41.90
N ALA A 28 39.81 -26.04 42.17
CA ALA A 28 40.30 -27.43 42.11
C ALA A 28 39.15 -28.29 42.68
N ALA A 29 39.06 -29.51 42.18
CA ALA A 29 38.12 -30.52 42.66
C ALA A 29 38.53 -31.13 44.00
N THR A 30 37.52 -31.52 44.83
CA THR A 30 37.67 -32.59 45.83
C THR A 30 36.36 -33.39 46.00
N THR A 31 36.54 -34.66 46.15
CA THR A 31 35.61 -35.78 46.18
C THR A 31 35.08 -36.09 47.60
N THR A 32 33.83 -36.45 47.67
CA THR A 32 33.07 -37.37 48.56
C THR A 32 33.54 -37.69 50.01
N PRO A 33 32.64 -38.13 50.92
CA PRO A 33 31.78 -39.31 50.76
C PRO A 33 30.38 -39.26 51.42
N SER A 34 29.59 -40.27 51.01
CA SER A 34 28.28 -40.72 51.48
C SER A 34 28.22 -41.04 52.98
N THR A 35 27.11 -40.62 53.63
CA THR A 35 26.58 -41.29 54.81
C THR A 35 25.06 -41.38 54.76
N ALA A 36 24.55 -42.56 54.98
CA ALA A 36 23.13 -42.88 55.09
C ALA A 36 22.57 -42.38 56.44
N ALA A 37 21.38 -41.78 56.41
CA ALA A 37 20.53 -41.59 57.61
C ALA A 37 19.04 -41.56 57.28
N THR A 38 18.39 -42.54 57.86
CA THR A 38 17.06 -42.67 58.51
C THR A 38 15.95 -41.72 58.07
N THR A 39 14.86 -42.38 57.61
CA THR A 39 13.52 -41.86 57.35
C THR A 39 12.83 -41.26 58.59
N PRO A 40 12.19 -40.08 58.46
CA PRO A 40 11.03 -39.71 59.34
C PRO A 40 9.69 -39.92 58.61
N PRO A 41 8.56 -39.91 59.33
CA PRO A 41 7.29 -40.45 58.85
C PRO A 41 6.59 -39.48 57.88
N SER A 42 5.83 -40.11 57.01
CA SER A 42 4.95 -39.50 56.00
C SER A 42 4.06 -38.36 56.48
N ALA A 43 4.26 -37.18 55.91
CA ALA A 43 3.25 -36.14 55.85
C ALA A 43 2.17 -36.49 54.82
N PRO A 44 0.92 -36.04 54.97
CA PRO A 44 -0.16 -36.43 54.02
C PRO A 44 0.13 -35.92 52.63
N ALA A 45 -0.04 -36.80 51.65
CA ALA A 45 0.14 -36.52 50.26
C ALA A 45 -0.71 -35.30 49.83
N THR A 46 -0.09 -34.19 49.58
CA THR A 46 -0.68 -33.12 48.77
C THR A 46 -0.88 -33.73 47.38
N SER A 47 -2.10 -33.90 46.96
CA SER A 47 -2.46 -34.33 45.62
C SER A 47 -1.89 -33.31 44.64
N HIS A 48 -0.80 -33.67 43.94
CA HIS A 48 -0.35 -32.92 42.79
C HIS A 48 -1.48 -32.90 41.76
N PRO A 49 -1.85 -31.75 41.20
CA PRO A 49 -2.84 -31.70 40.13
C PRO A 49 -2.40 -32.62 39.00
N SER A 50 -3.24 -33.56 38.63
CA SER A 50 -3.00 -34.42 37.47
C SER A 50 -2.93 -33.55 36.19
N ALA A 51 -1.99 -33.76 35.32
CA ALA A 51 -1.91 -33.12 34.01
C ALA A 51 -3.26 -33.25 33.28
N SER A 52 -3.80 -32.14 32.81
CA SER A 52 -5.08 -32.07 32.12
C SER A 52 -4.86 -31.70 30.65
N ALA A 53 -5.67 -32.26 29.76
CA ALA A 53 -5.60 -31.88 28.33
C ALA A 53 -6.99 -31.83 27.71
N TRP A 54 -7.16 -30.94 26.76
CA TRP A 54 -8.41 -30.67 26.05
C TRP A 54 -8.14 -30.58 24.53
N THR A 55 -9.04 -31.15 23.76
CA THR A 55 -8.98 -31.11 22.29
C THR A 55 -10.04 -30.16 21.76
N VAL A 56 -9.65 -29.36 20.78
CA VAL A 56 -10.51 -28.54 19.93
C VAL A 56 -10.37 -29.09 18.53
N SER A 57 -11.48 -29.47 17.90
CA SER A 57 -11.49 -30.09 16.57
C SER A 57 -12.31 -29.25 15.61
N ASP A 58 -11.90 -29.23 14.35
CA ASP A 58 -12.65 -28.61 13.28
C ASP A 58 -14.09 -29.14 13.18
N PRO A 59 -15.10 -28.26 13.00
CA PRO A 59 -16.49 -28.64 12.81
C PRO A 59 -16.76 -29.48 11.56
N ALA A 60 -16.00 -29.23 10.48
CA ALA A 60 -16.16 -29.92 9.20
C ALA A 60 -15.54 -31.34 9.22
N ARG A 61 -14.87 -31.74 10.31
CA ARG A 61 -14.17 -33.01 10.47
C ARG A 61 -13.01 -33.21 9.46
N SER A 62 -12.30 -32.14 9.14
CA SER A 62 -11.12 -32.17 8.27
C SER A 62 -9.92 -32.91 8.85
N ALA A 63 -10.09 -33.55 10.00
CA ALA A 63 -9.04 -34.21 10.75
C ALA A 63 -8.00 -33.29 11.42
N LEU A 64 -8.19 -31.96 11.38
CA LEU A 64 -7.31 -31.04 12.07
C LEU A 64 -7.77 -30.87 13.55
N THR A 65 -6.81 -30.96 14.46
CA THR A 65 -7.06 -30.86 15.91
C THR A 65 -5.99 -30.04 16.59
N ALA A 66 -6.42 -29.20 17.56
CA ALA A 66 -5.54 -28.52 18.50
C ALA A 66 -5.71 -29.16 19.89
N ARG A 67 -4.63 -29.56 20.54
CA ARG A 67 -4.62 -30.11 21.88
C ARG A 67 -3.94 -29.16 22.84
N LEU A 68 -4.72 -28.53 23.70
CA LEU A 68 -4.21 -27.71 24.81
C LEU A 68 -3.98 -28.62 26.01
N ALA A 69 -2.79 -28.57 26.60
CA ALA A 69 -2.41 -29.32 27.80
C ALA A 69 -1.95 -28.36 28.90
N LEU A 70 -2.28 -28.71 30.13
CA LEU A 70 -1.81 -28.04 31.35
C LEU A 70 -1.05 -29.07 32.19
N ASP A 71 0.21 -28.83 32.47
CA ASP A 71 1.03 -29.74 33.25
C ASP A 71 0.88 -29.51 34.77
N ALA A 72 1.62 -30.29 35.58
CA ALA A 72 1.57 -30.20 37.03
C ALA A 72 2.17 -28.89 37.62
N ALA A 73 3.04 -28.21 36.85
CA ALA A 73 3.56 -26.89 37.20
C ALA A 73 2.61 -25.75 36.83
N GLY A 74 1.50 -26.07 36.15
CA GLY A 74 0.59 -25.06 35.63
C GLY A 74 1.12 -24.35 34.37
N GLU A 75 1.96 -25.00 33.59
CA GLU A 75 2.40 -24.54 32.27
C GLU A 75 1.43 -25.01 31.18
N LEU A 76 1.09 -24.11 30.27
CA LEU A 76 0.27 -24.43 29.10
C LEU A 76 1.13 -24.80 27.91
N ARG A 77 0.66 -25.82 27.15
CA ARG A 77 1.27 -26.25 25.89
C ARG A 77 0.18 -26.52 24.86
N LEU A 78 0.43 -26.14 23.61
CA LEU A 78 -0.46 -26.37 22.47
C LEU A 78 0.25 -27.24 21.44
N ALA A 79 -0.40 -28.31 21.04
CA ALA A 79 0.01 -29.19 19.94
C ALA A 79 -1.04 -29.15 18.83
N VAL A 80 -0.59 -29.33 17.58
CA VAL A 80 -1.48 -29.43 16.42
C VAL A 80 -1.23 -30.78 15.73
N ALA A 81 -2.31 -31.48 15.38
CA ALA A 81 -2.26 -32.74 14.65
C ALA A 81 -3.22 -32.74 13.47
N ARG A 82 -2.83 -33.39 12.38
CA ARG A 82 -3.63 -33.61 11.18
C ARG A 82 -3.78 -35.11 10.91
N GLY A 83 -5.03 -35.59 10.84
CA GLY A 83 -5.30 -37.02 10.69
C GLY A 83 -4.80 -37.92 11.84
N GLY A 84 -4.52 -37.32 13.00
CA GLY A 84 -3.94 -37.97 14.17
C GLY A 84 -2.42 -37.88 14.25
N GLU A 85 -1.74 -37.49 13.17
CA GLU A 85 -0.28 -37.27 13.14
C GLU A 85 0.08 -35.87 13.62
N PRO A 86 1.06 -35.70 14.53
CA PRO A 86 1.51 -34.41 15.00
C PRO A 86 2.17 -33.60 13.86
N VAL A 87 1.76 -32.35 13.66
CA VAL A 87 2.42 -31.42 12.73
C VAL A 87 3.11 -30.27 13.47
N LEU A 88 2.63 -29.93 14.68
CA LEU A 88 3.36 -29.12 15.64
C LEU A 88 3.35 -29.86 16.99
N SER A 89 4.54 -30.11 17.53
CA SER A 89 4.71 -30.66 18.86
C SER A 89 4.25 -29.69 19.95
N PRO A 90 4.07 -30.10 21.22
CA PRO A 90 3.51 -29.25 22.27
C PRO A 90 4.38 -28.03 22.61
N GLY A 91 4.13 -26.89 21.95
CA GLY A 91 4.78 -25.60 22.18
C GLY A 91 4.22 -24.91 23.43
N ARG A 92 5.05 -24.11 24.11
CA ARG A 92 4.67 -23.36 25.30
C ARG A 92 3.68 -22.25 24.94
N LEU A 93 2.77 -21.92 25.90
CA LEU A 93 1.89 -20.76 25.87
C LEU A 93 2.03 -19.98 27.16
N GLY A 94 1.69 -18.70 27.09
CA GLY A 94 1.63 -17.79 28.23
C GLY A 94 2.06 -16.38 27.86
N ILE A 95 1.71 -15.44 28.71
CA ILE A 95 1.99 -14.00 28.53
C ILE A 95 2.47 -13.39 29.82
N ARG A 96 3.35 -12.44 29.74
CA ARG A 96 3.83 -11.63 30.86
C ARG A 96 3.41 -10.19 30.68
N THR A 97 2.95 -9.61 31.77
CA THR A 97 2.71 -8.17 31.88
C THR A 97 3.62 -7.58 32.95
N ASP A 98 3.63 -6.28 33.09
CA ASP A 98 4.35 -5.58 34.18
C ASP A 98 3.81 -5.97 35.58
N GLN A 99 2.59 -6.52 35.67
CA GLN A 99 1.92 -6.88 36.92
C GLN A 99 1.83 -8.39 37.16
N HIS A 100 1.82 -9.21 36.08
CA HIS A 100 1.49 -10.63 36.16
C HIS A 100 2.40 -11.49 35.28
N ASP A 101 2.90 -12.60 35.84
CA ASP A 101 3.49 -13.70 35.04
C ASP A 101 2.44 -14.82 34.91
N LEU A 102 1.84 -14.90 33.72
CA LEU A 102 0.81 -15.88 33.37
C LEU A 102 1.38 -17.00 32.47
N THR A 103 2.64 -17.40 32.73
CA THR A 103 3.33 -18.47 32.00
C THR A 103 3.36 -19.78 32.79
N THR A 104 3.19 -19.73 34.12
CA THR A 104 3.23 -20.87 35.04
C THR A 104 2.20 -20.73 36.15
N GLY A 105 1.99 -21.78 36.96
CA GLY A 105 1.08 -21.74 38.10
C GLY A 105 -0.40 -21.58 37.73
N LEU A 106 -0.75 -21.78 36.48
CA LEU A 106 -2.08 -21.62 35.97
C LEU A 106 -3.01 -22.77 36.40
N ARG A 107 -4.29 -22.45 36.63
CA ARG A 107 -5.36 -23.43 36.93
C ARG A 107 -6.60 -23.12 36.10
N LEU A 108 -7.15 -24.10 35.40
CA LEU A 108 -8.38 -23.94 34.65
C LEU A 108 -9.55 -23.61 35.60
N ILE A 109 -10.29 -22.54 35.28
CA ILE A 109 -11.50 -22.13 36.00
C ILE A 109 -12.74 -22.07 35.10
N GLY A 110 -12.57 -22.15 33.77
CA GLY A 110 -13.72 -22.16 32.86
C GLY A 110 -13.33 -22.61 31.45
N ARG A 111 -14.31 -23.16 30.73
CA ARG A 111 -14.26 -23.49 29.31
C ARG A 111 -15.58 -23.14 28.66
N LYS A 112 -15.52 -22.51 27.48
CA LYS A 112 -16.67 -22.19 26.65
C LYS A 112 -16.39 -22.56 25.21
N ASP A 113 -17.26 -23.37 24.63
CA ASP A 113 -17.16 -23.82 23.22
C ASP A 113 -18.26 -23.14 22.41
N ARG A 114 -17.92 -22.71 21.19
CA ARG A 114 -18.90 -22.28 20.18
C ARG A 114 -18.41 -22.61 18.78
N THR A 115 -19.34 -22.64 17.84
CA THR A 115 -19.01 -22.64 16.41
C THR A 115 -19.17 -21.22 15.90
N VAL A 116 -18.16 -20.72 15.22
CA VAL A 116 -18.16 -19.43 14.53
C VAL A 116 -18.49 -19.72 13.06
N HIS A 117 -19.55 -19.11 12.55
CA HIS A 117 -19.87 -19.09 11.15
C HIS A 117 -19.79 -17.65 10.70
N ASP A 118 -19.04 -17.39 9.64
CA ASP A 118 -18.89 -16.06 9.09
C ASP A 118 -18.98 -16.12 7.56
N THR A 119 -19.80 -15.25 6.98
CA THR A 119 -19.94 -15.11 5.53
C THR A 119 -19.83 -13.64 5.18
N TYR A 120 -18.91 -13.32 4.27
CA TYR A 120 -18.64 -11.94 3.90
C TYR A 120 -18.14 -11.86 2.45
N ARG A 121 -18.03 -10.63 1.95
CA ARG A 121 -17.48 -10.35 0.63
C ARG A 121 -16.28 -9.43 0.77
N MET A 122 -15.19 -9.80 0.12
CA MET A 122 -14.00 -8.96 -0.05
C MET A 122 -14.17 -8.07 -1.28
N THR A 123 -13.43 -6.98 -1.35
CA THR A 123 -13.28 -6.13 -2.53
C THR A 123 -12.15 -6.62 -3.44
N THR A 124 -11.13 -7.23 -2.84
CA THR A 124 -9.92 -7.76 -3.48
C THR A 124 -9.65 -9.18 -3.00
N GLY A 125 -8.57 -9.78 -3.47
CA GLY A 125 -8.06 -11.03 -2.93
C GLY A 125 -8.33 -12.25 -3.81
N LYS A 126 -7.84 -13.39 -3.36
CA LYS A 126 -7.86 -14.67 -4.08
C LYS A 126 -9.24 -15.34 -4.15
N GLU A 127 -10.18 -14.86 -3.37
CA GLU A 127 -11.57 -15.30 -3.36
C GLU A 127 -12.47 -14.18 -2.81
N LEU A 128 -13.39 -13.66 -3.64
CA LEU A 128 -14.23 -12.53 -3.26
C LEU A 128 -15.36 -12.88 -2.30
N ARG A 129 -15.87 -14.12 -2.35
CA ARG A 129 -16.95 -14.58 -1.46
C ARG A 129 -16.40 -15.55 -0.46
N ARG A 130 -16.43 -15.20 0.81
CA ARG A 130 -15.87 -15.98 1.90
C ARG A 130 -16.95 -16.66 2.71
N SER A 131 -16.67 -17.87 3.16
CA SER A 131 -17.53 -18.63 4.07
C SER A 131 -16.67 -19.46 5.00
N ALA A 132 -16.41 -18.94 6.19
CA ALA A 132 -15.59 -19.59 7.20
C ALA A 132 -16.44 -20.28 8.28
N THR A 133 -16.04 -21.46 8.68
CA THR A 133 -16.63 -22.18 9.81
C THR A 133 -15.52 -22.68 10.72
N MET A 134 -15.51 -22.21 11.96
CA MET A 134 -14.44 -22.53 12.92
C MET A 134 -15.04 -23.03 14.24
N ARG A 135 -14.38 -23.99 14.89
CA ARG A 135 -14.60 -24.28 16.30
C ARG A 135 -13.77 -23.28 17.13
N GLU A 136 -14.43 -22.50 17.98
CA GLU A 136 -13.77 -21.65 18.96
C GLU A 136 -13.98 -22.20 20.36
N THR A 137 -12.90 -22.36 21.11
CA THR A 137 -12.92 -22.69 22.52
C THR A 137 -12.18 -21.61 23.31
N THR A 138 -12.84 -21.00 24.26
CA THR A 138 -12.24 -20.10 25.24
C THR A 138 -11.97 -20.87 26.52
N PHE A 139 -10.71 -20.98 26.89
CA PHE A 139 -10.27 -21.49 28.19
C PHE A 139 -9.94 -20.31 29.09
N THR A 140 -10.49 -20.31 30.31
CA THR A 140 -10.18 -19.29 31.31
C THR A 140 -9.34 -19.92 32.42
N PHE A 141 -8.17 -19.38 32.64
CA PHE A 141 -7.24 -19.79 33.67
C PHE A 141 -7.16 -18.73 34.78
N ARG A 142 -6.70 -19.14 35.95
CA ARG A 142 -6.34 -18.27 37.06
C ARG A 142 -4.89 -18.50 37.41
N GLY A 143 -4.08 -17.43 37.45
CA GLY A 143 -2.71 -17.42 37.93
C GLY A 143 -2.61 -17.60 39.45
N ALA A 144 -1.43 -17.84 39.94
CA ALA A 144 -1.15 -17.99 41.37
C ALA A 144 -1.45 -16.72 42.18
N ASP A 145 -1.30 -15.55 41.56
CA ASP A 145 -1.64 -14.23 42.09
C ASP A 145 -3.14 -13.87 42.01
N GLY A 146 -3.93 -14.72 41.36
CA GLY A 146 -5.38 -14.51 41.17
C GLY A 146 -5.76 -13.86 39.86
N ALA A 147 -4.80 -13.37 39.05
CA ALA A 147 -5.06 -12.82 37.74
C ALA A 147 -5.72 -13.83 36.78
N ARG A 148 -6.42 -13.35 35.77
CA ARG A 148 -7.14 -14.20 34.81
C ARG A 148 -6.47 -14.15 33.45
N LEU A 149 -6.29 -15.30 32.84
CA LEU A 149 -5.83 -15.48 31.47
C LEU A 149 -6.91 -16.20 30.66
N GLY A 150 -7.43 -15.57 29.64
CA GLY A 150 -8.18 -16.23 28.58
C GLY A 150 -7.23 -16.75 27.50
N VAL A 151 -7.36 -18.00 27.10
CA VAL A 151 -6.73 -18.56 25.90
C VAL A 151 -7.85 -18.95 24.96
N VAL A 152 -7.97 -18.23 23.86
CA VAL A 152 -8.96 -18.51 22.81
C VAL A 152 -8.28 -19.31 21.72
N VAL A 153 -8.78 -20.50 21.43
CA VAL A 153 -8.29 -21.38 20.36
C VAL A 153 -9.36 -21.52 19.30
N ARG A 154 -9.01 -21.25 18.03
CA ARG A 154 -9.84 -21.52 16.85
C ARG A 154 -9.24 -22.63 16.01
N VAL A 155 -10.09 -23.49 15.49
CA VAL A 155 -9.71 -24.55 14.54
C VAL A 155 -10.69 -24.54 13.39
N SER A 156 -10.17 -24.43 12.17
CA SER A 156 -10.87 -24.53 10.88
C SER A 156 -10.36 -25.75 10.10
N ASP A 157 -10.83 -25.93 8.89
CA ASP A 157 -10.37 -27.00 7.98
C ASP A 157 -8.99 -26.74 7.37
N ASP A 158 -8.51 -25.49 7.43
CA ASP A 158 -7.25 -25.02 6.87
C ASP A 158 -6.22 -24.56 7.92
N GLY A 159 -6.59 -24.50 9.24
CA GLY A 159 -5.60 -24.11 10.23
C GLY A 159 -6.08 -24.01 11.68
N VAL A 160 -5.13 -23.61 12.51
CA VAL A 160 -5.28 -23.40 13.95
C VAL A 160 -4.75 -22.02 14.31
N ALA A 161 -5.52 -21.30 15.12
CA ALA A 161 -5.08 -20.03 15.66
C ALA A 161 -5.39 -19.96 17.17
N TYR A 162 -4.52 -19.22 17.90
CA TYR A 162 -4.80 -18.89 19.30
C TYR A 162 -4.44 -17.45 19.60
N ARG A 163 -5.07 -16.89 20.63
CA ARG A 163 -4.72 -15.59 21.22
C ARG A 163 -4.98 -15.55 22.71
N TYR A 164 -4.36 -14.59 23.37
CA TYR A 164 -4.59 -14.30 24.77
C TYR A 164 -5.66 -13.22 24.95
N VAL A 165 -6.40 -13.31 26.08
CA VAL A 165 -7.36 -12.30 26.51
C VAL A 165 -7.10 -11.99 27.97
N LEU A 166 -6.85 -10.71 28.26
CA LEU A 166 -6.64 -10.17 29.60
C LEU A 166 -7.82 -9.27 29.93
N ASP A 167 -8.60 -9.64 30.98
CA ASP A 167 -9.85 -8.96 31.37
C ASP A 167 -9.60 -7.72 32.26
N GLU A 168 -8.38 -7.27 32.38
CA GLU A 168 -7.99 -6.14 33.23
C GLU A 168 -8.66 -4.84 32.77
N ARG A 169 -9.09 -4.02 33.77
CA ARG A 169 -9.62 -2.68 33.51
C ARG A 169 -8.53 -1.66 33.73
N GLY A 170 -8.08 -0.99 32.70
CA GLY A 170 -6.99 -0.02 32.75
C GLY A 170 -5.88 -0.37 31.77
N PRO A 171 -4.78 0.36 31.73
CA PRO A 171 -3.64 0.04 30.89
C PRO A 171 -3.05 -1.33 31.23
N VAL A 172 -2.77 -2.13 30.21
CA VAL A 172 -2.08 -3.42 30.29
C VAL A 172 -0.75 -3.26 29.55
N THR A 173 0.36 -3.49 30.23
CA THR A 173 1.71 -3.43 29.66
C THR A 173 2.24 -4.85 29.50
N VAL A 174 2.29 -5.34 28.25
CA VAL A 174 2.83 -6.66 27.92
C VAL A 174 4.33 -6.56 27.76
N THR A 175 5.08 -7.39 28.52
CA THR A 175 6.54 -7.45 28.51
C THR A 175 7.06 -8.63 27.68
N GLY A 176 6.20 -9.53 27.21
CA GLY A 176 6.56 -10.63 26.32
C GLY A 176 5.58 -11.81 26.38
N GLU A 177 5.78 -12.72 25.47
CA GLU A 177 5.04 -14.00 25.38
C GLU A 177 5.97 -15.18 25.63
N ALA A 178 5.43 -16.29 26.15
CA ALA A 178 6.11 -17.58 26.20
C ALA A 178 5.72 -18.49 25.03
N SER A 179 5.04 -17.94 24.04
CA SER A 179 4.52 -18.65 22.86
C SER A 179 5.63 -19.28 22.02
N THR A 180 5.58 -20.61 21.81
CA THR A 180 6.50 -21.30 20.91
C THR A 180 5.74 -22.21 19.94
N PHE A 181 6.29 -22.36 18.74
CA PHE A 181 5.90 -23.37 17.77
C PHE A 181 7.01 -24.42 17.69
N GLU A 182 6.69 -25.65 18.07
CA GLU A 182 7.65 -26.74 18.10
C GLU A 182 7.61 -27.54 16.79
N VAL A 183 8.62 -27.34 15.96
CA VAL A 183 8.74 -27.97 14.63
C VAL A 183 9.87 -29.01 14.69
N PRO A 184 9.69 -30.24 14.12
CA PRO A 184 10.78 -31.22 14.03
C PRO A 184 12.02 -30.62 13.34
N ALA A 185 13.20 -30.80 13.91
CA ALA A 185 14.44 -30.18 13.44
C ALA A 185 14.84 -30.59 12.01
N ASP A 186 14.42 -31.76 11.54
CA ASP A 186 14.62 -32.28 10.19
C ASP A 186 13.55 -31.90 9.18
N ALA A 187 12.47 -31.22 9.62
CA ALA A 187 11.44 -30.70 8.75
C ALA A 187 12.04 -29.69 7.76
N LYS A 188 11.67 -29.78 6.48
CA LYS A 188 12.07 -28.75 5.52
C LYS A 188 11.48 -27.42 5.90
N ALA A 189 12.23 -26.35 5.69
CA ALA A 189 11.86 -25.00 6.06
C ALA A 189 12.20 -24.00 4.95
N TRP A 190 11.32 -23.02 4.75
CA TRP A 190 11.54 -21.84 3.91
C TRP A 190 11.48 -20.62 4.81
N VAL A 191 12.64 -20.20 5.26
CA VAL A 191 12.81 -19.13 6.25
C VAL A 191 13.23 -17.83 5.59
N GLN A 192 12.85 -16.71 6.19
CA GLN A 192 13.24 -15.38 5.79
C GLN A 192 13.87 -14.67 6.98
N PRO A 193 15.10 -14.13 6.86
CA PRO A 193 15.66 -13.27 7.90
C PRO A 193 14.71 -12.11 8.22
N TYR A 194 14.43 -11.87 9.50
CA TYR A 194 13.56 -10.79 9.88
C TYR A 194 14.18 -9.44 9.49
N ALA A 195 13.38 -8.65 8.79
CA ALA A 195 13.64 -7.26 8.49
C ALA A 195 12.29 -6.55 8.50
N THR A 196 12.25 -5.34 9.02
CA THR A 196 11.02 -4.58 9.22
C THR A 196 10.30 -4.17 7.92
N SER A 197 11.00 -4.23 6.77
CA SER A 197 10.42 -4.09 5.43
C SER A 197 9.99 -5.42 4.79
N TYR A 198 10.38 -6.58 5.38
CA TYR A 198 10.18 -7.92 4.82
C TYR A 198 10.83 -8.15 3.44
N GLU A 199 11.76 -7.30 3.03
CA GLU A 199 12.46 -7.38 1.73
C GLU A 199 13.70 -8.29 1.74
N SER A 200 13.78 -9.23 2.65
CA SER A 200 14.86 -10.22 2.68
C SER A 200 14.57 -11.41 1.75
N GLU A 201 15.62 -12.06 1.22
CA GLU A 201 15.46 -13.30 0.47
C GLU A 201 15.05 -14.45 1.39
N ARG A 202 14.33 -15.44 0.86
CA ARG A 202 14.00 -16.70 1.54
C ARG A 202 14.99 -17.76 1.19
N THR A 203 15.33 -18.59 2.19
CA THR A 203 16.23 -19.72 2.03
C THR A 203 15.52 -21.02 2.34
N GLU A 204 15.69 -22.06 1.48
CA GLU A 204 15.27 -23.43 1.75
C GLU A 204 16.35 -24.13 2.59
N THR A 205 15.94 -24.71 3.72
CA THR A 205 16.81 -25.39 4.68
C THR A 205 16.03 -26.46 5.47
N THR A 206 16.54 -26.92 6.60
CA THR A 206 15.76 -27.63 7.61
C THR A 206 15.49 -26.74 8.81
N ALA A 207 14.42 -27.03 9.56
CA ALA A 207 14.01 -26.20 10.70
C ALA A 207 15.15 -26.05 11.73
N GLY A 208 15.86 -27.13 12.10
CA GLY A 208 16.99 -27.06 13.04
C GLY A 208 18.24 -26.36 12.49
N ALA A 209 18.40 -26.26 11.17
CA ALA A 209 19.57 -25.62 10.53
C ALA A 209 19.30 -24.20 10.03
N ALA A 210 18.18 -23.59 10.40
CA ALA A 210 17.79 -22.27 9.94
C ALA A 210 18.83 -21.18 10.25
N ASN A 211 19.41 -21.20 11.42
CA ASN A 211 20.44 -20.23 11.86
C ASN A 211 21.70 -20.30 10.98
N ALA A 212 22.16 -21.50 10.66
CA ALA A 212 23.33 -21.68 9.80
C ALA A 212 23.07 -21.21 8.36
N ALA A 213 21.80 -21.34 7.88
CA ALA A 213 21.39 -20.87 6.56
C ALA A 213 21.32 -19.33 6.46
N GLU A 214 20.94 -18.64 7.54
CA GLU A 214 20.75 -17.18 7.58
C GLU A 214 21.42 -16.52 8.79
N PRO A 215 22.76 -16.53 8.88
CA PRO A 215 23.48 -16.03 10.06
C PRO A 215 23.44 -14.51 10.25
N ARG A 216 22.92 -13.75 9.29
CA ARG A 216 22.95 -12.28 9.30
C ARG A 216 22.04 -11.62 10.34
N THR A 217 21.01 -12.33 10.79
CA THR A 217 20.05 -11.85 11.79
C THR A 217 20.22 -12.50 13.15
N CYS A 218 21.38 -13.10 13.39
CA CYS A 218 21.68 -13.77 14.64
C CYS A 218 22.38 -12.85 15.63
N ALA A 219 21.88 -12.86 16.86
CA ALA A 219 22.59 -12.36 18.03
C ALA A 219 22.93 -13.57 18.91
N ASP A 220 24.21 -13.82 19.13
CA ASP A 220 24.72 -15.01 19.80
C ASP A 220 24.26 -16.31 19.08
N ASP A 221 23.53 -17.19 19.78
CA ASP A 221 22.97 -18.45 19.25
C ASP A 221 21.54 -18.35 18.73
N THR A 222 20.94 -17.13 18.74
CA THR A 222 19.55 -16.90 18.38
C THR A 222 19.45 -16.04 17.13
N CYS A 223 18.67 -16.48 16.16
CA CYS A 223 18.36 -15.73 14.93
C CYS A 223 16.89 -15.41 14.85
N SER A 224 16.57 -14.26 14.23
CA SER A 224 15.20 -13.79 14.06
C SER A 224 14.71 -14.00 12.63
N PHE A 225 13.52 -14.59 12.48
CA PHE A 225 12.88 -14.90 11.21
C PHE A 225 11.53 -14.21 11.07
N GLY A 226 11.28 -13.63 9.88
CA GLY A 226 10.04 -12.94 9.56
C GLY A 226 8.91 -13.88 9.14
N TYR A 227 7.68 -13.47 9.40
CA TYR A 227 6.50 -14.12 8.87
C TYR A 227 6.29 -13.84 7.37
N PRO A 228 5.52 -14.70 6.65
CA PRO A 228 5.18 -16.05 7.03
C PRO A 228 6.36 -17.00 6.86
N THR A 229 6.51 -17.95 7.76
CA THR A 229 7.53 -19.02 7.69
C THR A 229 6.87 -20.35 7.40
N LEU A 230 7.36 -21.06 6.38
CA LEU A 230 6.78 -22.33 5.89
C LEU A 230 7.64 -23.52 6.28
N PHE A 231 6.98 -24.61 6.71
CA PHE A 231 7.58 -25.90 7.00
C PHE A 231 6.85 -27.02 6.26
N GLU A 232 7.58 -28.10 5.93
CA GLU A 232 7.01 -29.37 5.48
C GLU A 232 7.32 -30.45 6.53
N VAL A 233 6.27 -30.94 7.19
CA VAL A 233 6.33 -31.92 8.27
C VAL A 233 5.54 -33.15 7.84
N ASP A 234 6.18 -34.29 7.61
CA ASP A 234 5.56 -35.57 7.24
C ASP A 234 4.53 -35.44 6.11
N GLY A 235 4.88 -34.67 5.06
CA GLY A 235 4.03 -34.42 3.89
C GLY A 235 2.85 -33.47 4.10
N SER A 236 2.75 -32.85 5.27
CA SER A 236 1.88 -31.71 5.54
C SER A 236 2.68 -30.43 5.55
N TYR A 237 2.13 -29.37 4.99
CA TYR A 237 2.71 -28.02 5.08
C TYR A 237 2.13 -27.27 6.26
N VAL A 238 2.98 -26.52 6.96
CA VAL A 238 2.65 -25.67 8.11
C VAL A 238 3.20 -24.29 7.84
N LEU A 239 2.32 -23.31 7.62
CA LEU A 239 2.69 -21.92 7.43
C LEU A 239 2.39 -21.14 8.71
N LEU A 240 3.43 -20.68 9.40
CA LEU A 240 3.30 -19.86 10.60
C LEU A 240 3.18 -18.39 10.21
N THR A 241 2.21 -17.71 10.83
CA THR A 241 1.96 -16.28 10.65
C THR A 241 1.17 -15.71 11.83
N GLU A 242 0.77 -14.46 11.73
CA GLU A 242 -0.14 -13.81 12.67
C GLU A 242 -1.28 -13.09 11.95
N ALA A 243 -2.36 -12.76 12.66
CA ALA A 243 -3.51 -12.04 12.13
C ALA A 243 -4.11 -11.09 13.16
N ASP A 244 -4.87 -10.08 12.71
CA ASP A 244 -5.56 -9.10 13.55
C ASP A 244 -4.57 -8.28 14.42
N VAL A 245 -3.52 -7.73 13.78
CA VAL A 245 -2.58 -6.79 14.41
C VAL A 245 -3.06 -5.38 14.13
N ASP A 246 -3.24 -4.59 15.18
CA ASP A 246 -3.61 -3.16 15.11
C ASP A 246 -2.84 -2.36 16.17
N GLY A 247 -3.10 -1.05 16.29
CA GLY A 247 -2.40 -0.15 17.22
C GLY A 247 -2.56 -0.50 18.71
N ARG A 248 -3.32 -1.53 19.07
CA ARG A 248 -3.38 -2.06 20.44
C ARG A 248 -2.22 -2.99 20.77
N TYR A 249 -1.47 -3.45 19.76
CA TYR A 249 -0.36 -4.37 19.93
C TYR A 249 0.75 -4.07 18.91
N SER A 250 1.93 -4.70 19.05
CA SER A 250 2.98 -4.71 18.03
C SER A 250 2.87 -5.92 17.12
N GLY A 251 3.53 -5.88 15.96
CA GLY A 251 3.86 -7.08 15.23
C GLY A 251 4.81 -7.97 16.02
N SER A 252 5.05 -9.16 15.49
CA SER A 252 6.03 -10.09 16.07
C SER A 252 6.81 -10.80 14.96
N HIS A 253 7.88 -11.47 15.36
CA HIS A 253 8.72 -12.34 14.54
C HIS A 253 9.01 -13.64 15.31
N LEU A 254 9.76 -14.54 14.69
CA LEU A 254 10.13 -15.81 15.29
C LEU A 254 11.63 -15.85 15.64
N ASP A 255 11.95 -15.99 16.91
CA ASP A 255 13.31 -16.27 17.36
C ASP A 255 13.56 -17.76 17.40
N HIS A 256 14.70 -18.19 16.88
CA HIS A 256 15.11 -19.58 16.83
C HIS A 256 16.57 -19.74 17.31
N LYS A 257 16.80 -20.71 18.20
CA LYS A 257 18.14 -21.10 18.64
C LYS A 257 18.67 -22.21 17.77
N ASP A 258 19.95 -22.16 17.45
CA ASP A 258 20.61 -23.14 16.60
C ASP A 258 20.36 -24.59 17.08
N GLY A 259 19.89 -25.43 16.17
CA GLY A 259 19.56 -26.84 16.43
C GLY A 259 18.30 -27.10 17.26
N ALA A 260 17.60 -26.06 17.71
CA ALA A 260 16.37 -26.22 18.47
C ALA A 260 15.17 -26.62 17.58
N THR A 261 14.10 -27.11 18.23
CA THR A 261 12.78 -27.34 17.58
C THR A 261 11.84 -26.16 17.79
N ALA A 262 12.13 -25.30 18.75
CA ALA A 262 11.27 -24.17 19.14
C ALA A 262 11.53 -22.92 18.28
N TYR A 263 10.48 -22.42 17.65
CA TYR A 263 10.39 -21.08 17.10
C TYR A 263 9.56 -20.23 18.05
N SER A 264 10.20 -19.29 18.73
CA SER A 264 9.61 -18.48 19.82
C SER A 264 9.07 -17.17 19.28
N VAL A 265 7.86 -16.79 19.68
CA VAL A 265 7.30 -15.49 19.33
C VAL A 265 8.02 -14.39 20.11
N ALA A 266 8.63 -13.47 19.39
CA ALA A 266 9.26 -12.25 19.92
C ALA A 266 8.50 -11.02 19.41
N LEU A 267 8.24 -10.05 20.29
CA LEU A 267 7.60 -8.80 19.91
C LEU A 267 8.59 -7.95 19.10
N ALA A 268 8.07 -7.18 18.17
CA ALA A 268 8.89 -6.35 17.29
C ALA A 268 9.43 -5.08 17.97
N ASP A 269 8.80 -4.66 19.07
CA ASP A 269 9.26 -3.52 19.87
C ASP A 269 10.32 -3.96 20.89
N ASP A 270 11.36 -3.16 21.04
CA ASP A 270 12.30 -3.25 22.16
C ASP A 270 11.67 -2.79 23.48
N GLU A 271 10.61 -1.99 23.42
CA GLU A 271 9.85 -1.48 24.54
C GLU A 271 8.57 -2.31 24.79
N PRO A 272 8.10 -2.42 26.05
CA PRO A 272 6.86 -3.12 26.36
C PRO A 272 5.64 -2.52 25.65
N VAL A 273 4.78 -3.39 25.13
CA VAL A 273 3.53 -2.99 24.44
C VAL A 273 2.49 -2.61 25.46
N THR A 274 2.01 -1.37 25.44
CA THR A 274 0.98 -0.86 26.36
C THR A 274 -0.33 -0.61 25.63
N SER A 275 -1.43 -1.13 26.16
CA SER A 275 -2.76 -1.02 25.57
C SER A 275 -3.82 -0.77 26.62
N PRO A 276 -4.93 -0.08 26.31
CA PRO A 276 -6.11 -0.05 27.16
C PRO A 276 -6.68 -1.45 27.35
N GLY A 277 -7.02 -1.81 28.59
CA GLY A 277 -7.74 -3.07 28.86
C GLY A 277 -9.25 -2.94 28.64
N PRO A 278 -9.96 -4.05 28.42
CA PRO A 278 -9.44 -5.41 28.28
C PRO A 278 -8.67 -5.60 26.96
N LEU A 279 -7.59 -6.38 27.01
CA LEU A 279 -6.72 -6.63 25.84
C LEU A 279 -6.99 -8.02 25.26
N SER A 280 -7.12 -8.08 23.94
CA SER A 280 -6.96 -9.31 23.15
C SER A 280 -5.73 -9.14 22.28
N THR A 281 -4.78 -10.08 22.37
CA THR A 281 -3.59 -10.06 21.52
C THR A 281 -3.93 -10.41 20.07
N PRO A 282 -3.04 -10.16 19.10
CA PRO A 282 -3.14 -10.74 17.77
C PRO A 282 -3.25 -12.28 17.83
N TRP A 283 -3.74 -12.84 16.73
CA TRP A 283 -3.79 -14.29 16.57
C TRP A 283 -2.43 -14.84 16.18
N ARG A 284 -1.93 -15.81 16.91
CA ARG A 284 -0.80 -16.65 16.51
C ARG A 284 -1.36 -17.80 15.69
N THR A 285 -0.98 -17.90 14.42
CA THR A 285 -1.70 -18.66 13.39
C THR A 285 -0.78 -19.66 12.72
N ALA A 286 -1.28 -20.89 12.53
CA ALA A 286 -0.69 -21.92 11.72
C ALA A 286 -1.70 -22.37 10.67
N ILE A 287 -1.45 -22.11 9.38
CA ILE A 287 -2.19 -22.70 8.26
C ILE A 287 -1.58 -24.08 8.01
N VAL A 288 -2.42 -25.12 8.00
CA VAL A 288 -1.96 -26.51 8.00
C VAL A 288 -2.69 -27.35 6.95
N GLY A 289 -1.97 -27.93 6.04
CA GLY A 289 -2.58 -28.82 5.05
C GLY A 289 -1.69 -29.22 3.89
N SER A 290 -2.30 -29.54 2.76
CA SER A 290 -1.63 -29.69 1.47
C SER A 290 -1.31 -28.33 0.85
N LEU A 291 -0.54 -28.28 -0.23
CA LEU A 291 -0.34 -27.03 -0.99
C LEU A 291 -1.66 -26.46 -1.52
N ASP A 292 -2.62 -27.32 -1.88
CA ASP A 292 -3.96 -26.84 -2.27
C ASP A 292 -4.68 -26.16 -1.10
N THR A 293 -4.58 -26.72 0.11
CA THR A 293 -5.09 -26.09 1.33
C THR A 293 -4.44 -24.73 1.58
N LEU A 294 -3.12 -24.64 1.49
CA LEU A 294 -2.39 -23.40 1.73
C LEU A 294 -2.77 -22.31 0.72
N VAL A 295 -2.73 -22.65 -0.57
CA VAL A 295 -3.05 -21.69 -1.66
C VAL A 295 -4.50 -21.21 -1.56
N GLY A 296 -5.43 -22.10 -1.21
CA GLY A 296 -6.84 -21.78 -1.02
C GLY A 296 -7.17 -21.11 0.32
N SER A 297 -6.28 -21.17 1.32
CA SER A 297 -6.59 -20.71 2.69
C SER A 297 -6.92 -19.21 2.73
N THR A 298 -7.96 -18.90 3.49
CA THR A 298 -8.42 -17.54 3.78
C THR A 298 -8.33 -17.21 5.27
N LEU A 299 -7.69 -18.07 6.05
CA LEU A 299 -7.68 -18.04 7.52
C LEU A 299 -7.21 -16.69 8.09
N VAL A 300 -6.21 -16.05 7.49
CA VAL A 300 -5.69 -14.76 7.98
C VAL A 300 -6.78 -13.68 7.93
N ASP A 301 -7.52 -13.61 6.83
CA ASP A 301 -8.66 -12.70 6.70
C ASP A 301 -9.83 -13.12 7.60
N ASP A 302 -10.12 -14.43 7.69
CA ASP A 302 -11.23 -14.96 8.50
C ASP A 302 -11.05 -14.71 10.00
N LEU A 303 -9.82 -14.54 10.46
CA LEU A 303 -9.47 -14.17 11.83
C LEU A 303 -9.57 -12.67 12.10
N ALA A 304 -9.46 -11.83 11.08
CA ALA A 304 -9.52 -10.39 11.20
C ALA A 304 -10.94 -9.87 11.49
N PRO A 305 -11.10 -8.68 12.08
CA PRO A 305 -12.42 -8.09 12.33
C PRO A 305 -13.19 -7.80 11.03
N PRO A 306 -14.53 -7.73 11.11
CA PRO A 306 -15.36 -7.29 9.99
C PRO A 306 -14.99 -5.88 9.51
N SER A 307 -15.34 -5.59 8.25
CA SER A 307 -15.12 -4.28 7.64
C SER A 307 -15.64 -3.13 8.50
N ARG A 308 -14.80 -2.09 8.66
CA ARG A 308 -15.15 -0.80 9.27
C ARG A 308 -15.71 0.19 8.25
N VAL A 309 -15.59 -0.11 6.95
CA VAL A 309 -16.13 0.70 5.85
C VAL A 309 -17.48 0.14 5.43
N ARG A 310 -18.54 0.96 5.55
CA ARG A 310 -19.93 0.52 5.25
C ARG A 310 -20.24 0.57 3.77
N ASP A 311 -19.85 1.66 3.12
CA ASP A 311 -20.01 1.84 1.67
C ASP A 311 -18.67 1.56 0.98
N THR A 312 -18.60 0.44 0.29
CA THR A 312 -17.42 0.01 -0.48
C THR A 312 -17.57 0.25 -1.98
N SER A 313 -18.62 0.95 -2.42
CA SER A 313 -18.91 1.15 -3.85
C SER A 313 -17.88 1.98 -4.60
N TRP A 314 -17.09 2.78 -3.88
CA TRP A 314 -16.00 3.59 -4.41
C TRP A 314 -14.66 2.83 -4.50
N ILE A 315 -14.56 1.66 -3.86
CA ILE A 315 -13.34 0.83 -3.84
C ILE A 315 -13.35 -0.05 -5.08
N ARG A 316 -12.30 0.04 -5.89
CA ARG A 316 -12.21 -0.67 -7.16
C ARG A 316 -10.82 -1.26 -7.32
N PRO A 317 -10.68 -2.59 -7.32
CA PRO A 317 -9.44 -3.22 -7.76
C PRO A 317 -9.21 -2.97 -9.25
N GLY A 318 -7.95 -2.94 -9.67
CA GLY A 318 -7.59 -2.70 -11.07
C GLY A 318 -6.12 -2.93 -11.32
N THR A 319 -5.72 -2.67 -12.56
CA THR A 319 -4.34 -2.73 -13.00
C THR A 319 -3.85 -1.32 -13.28
N ASP A 320 -2.63 -1.02 -12.89
CA ASP A 320 -1.96 0.24 -13.19
C ASP A 320 -0.67 0.01 -13.97
N ASP A 321 -0.24 1.02 -14.71
CA ASP A 321 1.12 1.13 -15.21
C ASP A 321 1.97 1.91 -14.18
N TRP A 322 3.03 1.26 -13.73
CA TRP A 322 3.95 1.85 -12.76
C TRP A 322 5.22 2.33 -13.45
N SER A 323 5.31 3.63 -13.64
CA SER A 323 6.32 4.25 -14.48
C SER A 323 7.75 4.19 -13.91
N TRP A 324 7.91 4.14 -12.59
CA TRP A 324 9.21 4.34 -11.93
C TRP A 324 10.23 3.21 -12.20
N LEU A 325 9.79 1.94 -12.24
CA LEU A 325 10.72 0.79 -12.27
C LEU A 325 11.58 0.78 -13.54
N SER A 326 10.98 1.02 -14.68
CA SER A 326 11.65 1.00 -15.99
C SER A 326 12.22 2.37 -16.39
N ASP A 327 11.69 3.47 -15.81
CA ASP A 327 12.11 4.84 -16.08
C ASP A 327 12.04 5.68 -14.79
N THR A 328 13.09 5.61 -13.97
CA THR A 328 13.11 6.23 -12.62
C THR A 328 13.02 7.75 -12.60
N ASN A 329 13.13 8.42 -13.76
CA ASN A 329 12.99 9.87 -13.87
C ASN A 329 11.58 10.28 -14.33
N SER A 330 10.80 9.35 -14.87
CA SER A 330 9.48 9.61 -15.43
C SER A 330 8.50 10.29 -14.45
N PRO A 331 8.48 10.01 -13.14
CA PRO A 331 7.54 10.67 -12.23
C PRO A 331 7.75 12.18 -12.10
N GLY A 332 8.92 12.69 -12.49
CA GLY A 332 9.21 14.13 -12.50
C GLY A 332 8.87 14.84 -13.81
N ASP A 333 8.50 14.10 -14.84
CA ASP A 333 8.27 14.57 -16.21
C ASP A 333 6.79 14.46 -16.60
N PHE A 334 6.14 15.61 -16.77
CA PHE A 334 4.71 15.69 -17.08
C PHE A 334 4.33 15.05 -18.42
N ASP A 335 5.13 15.32 -19.47
CA ASP A 335 4.85 14.77 -20.80
C ASP A 335 5.04 13.25 -20.80
N ARG A 336 6.06 12.77 -20.13
CA ARG A 336 6.28 11.33 -19.97
C ARG A 336 5.14 10.65 -19.20
N GLN A 337 4.60 11.27 -18.17
CA GLN A 337 3.44 10.74 -17.46
C GLN A 337 2.18 10.72 -18.35
N ARG A 338 2.04 11.62 -19.30
CA ARG A 338 0.97 11.56 -20.29
C ARG A 338 1.10 10.34 -21.22
N ASP A 339 2.33 9.97 -21.61
CA ASP A 339 2.56 8.76 -22.43
C ASP A 339 2.05 7.50 -21.67
N PHE A 340 2.31 7.41 -20.37
CA PHE A 340 1.79 6.31 -19.52
C PHE A 340 0.25 6.34 -19.45
N VAL A 341 -0.35 7.50 -19.22
CA VAL A 341 -1.81 7.64 -19.25
C VAL A 341 -2.40 7.23 -20.60
N ASP A 342 -1.79 7.63 -21.71
CA ASP A 342 -2.26 7.26 -23.06
C ASP A 342 -2.13 5.75 -23.30
N TYR A 343 -1.06 5.14 -22.78
CA TYR A 343 -0.90 3.68 -22.81
C TYR A 343 -2.00 2.97 -21.98
N ALA A 344 -2.18 3.37 -20.72
CA ALA A 344 -3.22 2.83 -19.86
C ALA A 344 -4.60 2.91 -20.51
N ALA A 345 -4.94 4.07 -21.07
CA ALA A 345 -6.22 4.29 -21.75
C ALA A 345 -6.40 3.40 -23.01
N ALA A 346 -5.33 3.23 -23.80
CA ALA A 346 -5.37 2.41 -25.03
C ALA A 346 -5.53 0.92 -24.73
N HIS A 347 -4.96 0.45 -23.61
CA HIS A 347 -4.94 -0.96 -23.22
C HIS A 347 -5.94 -1.33 -22.12
N GLY A 348 -6.80 -0.39 -21.70
CA GLY A 348 -7.90 -0.63 -20.76
C GLY A 348 -7.44 -0.82 -19.32
N LEU A 349 -6.28 -0.30 -18.95
CA LEU A 349 -5.85 -0.23 -17.56
C LEU A 349 -6.69 0.83 -16.83
N GLU A 350 -7.07 0.54 -15.59
CA GLU A 350 -7.91 1.43 -14.81
C GLU A 350 -7.15 2.62 -14.22
N TYR A 351 -5.83 2.46 -14.00
CA TYR A 351 -5.03 3.42 -13.25
C TYR A 351 -3.68 3.68 -13.92
N THR A 352 -3.09 4.83 -13.57
CA THR A 352 -1.66 5.12 -13.69
C THR A 352 -1.12 5.52 -12.32
N LEU A 353 0.03 4.95 -11.94
CA LEU A 353 0.70 5.25 -10.68
C LEU A 353 1.87 6.18 -10.91
N VAL A 354 1.75 7.42 -10.44
CA VAL A 354 2.81 8.43 -10.48
C VAL A 354 3.63 8.33 -9.19
N ASP A 355 4.82 7.76 -9.30
CA ASP A 355 5.72 7.48 -8.18
C ASP A 355 6.54 8.70 -7.73
N ALA A 356 7.52 8.51 -6.84
CA ALA A 356 8.36 9.53 -6.22
C ALA A 356 8.99 10.50 -7.24
N GLY A 357 8.66 11.77 -7.14
CA GLY A 357 9.19 12.82 -8.02
C GLY A 357 8.14 13.72 -8.64
N TRP A 358 6.85 13.40 -8.51
CA TRP A 358 5.76 14.22 -9.01
C TRP A 358 5.77 15.63 -8.40
N LYS A 359 5.13 16.58 -9.09
CA LYS A 359 5.05 17.98 -8.66
C LYS A 359 3.60 18.43 -8.60
N ALA A 360 3.25 19.12 -7.52
CA ALA A 360 1.91 19.67 -7.30
C ALA A 360 1.47 20.65 -8.40
N SER A 361 2.42 21.27 -9.11
CA SER A 361 2.14 22.25 -10.17
C SER A 361 1.44 21.65 -11.40
N TRP A 362 1.64 20.37 -11.70
CA TRP A 362 1.07 19.75 -12.90
C TRP A 362 0.15 18.54 -12.61
N VAL A 363 0.19 17.97 -11.40
CA VAL A 363 -0.68 16.81 -11.06
C VAL A 363 -2.16 17.10 -11.33
N PRO A 364 -2.75 18.26 -10.99
CA PRO A 364 -4.15 18.51 -11.30
C PRO A 364 -4.47 18.43 -12.80
N GLU A 365 -3.55 18.86 -13.65
CA GLU A 365 -3.68 18.78 -15.11
C GLU A 365 -3.59 17.32 -15.59
N LEU A 366 -2.62 16.55 -15.08
CA LEU A 366 -2.50 15.12 -15.39
C LEU A 366 -3.75 14.34 -14.98
N VAL A 367 -4.30 14.62 -13.81
CA VAL A 367 -5.55 13.98 -13.34
C VAL A 367 -6.72 14.29 -14.27
N ARG A 368 -6.88 15.54 -14.71
CA ARG A 368 -7.91 15.89 -15.70
C ARG A 368 -7.70 15.15 -17.01
N TYR A 369 -6.44 15.11 -17.49
CA TYR A 369 -6.05 14.42 -18.72
C TYR A 369 -6.37 12.92 -18.66
N ALA A 370 -6.02 12.26 -17.57
CA ALA A 370 -6.24 10.83 -17.34
C ALA A 370 -7.74 10.50 -17.26
N ARG A 371 -8.48 11.24 -16.42
CA ARG A 371 -9.90 11.01 -16.20
C ARG A 371 -10.76 11.25 -17.45
N ALA A 372 -10.35 12.16 -18.32
CA ALA A 372 -10.99 12.35 -19.62
C ALA A 372 -10.82 11.14 -20.56
N ARG A 373 -9.84 10.26 -20.27
CA ARG A 373 -9.56 9.01 -20.99
C ARG A 373 -10.08 7.75 -20.29
N GLY A 374 -10.70 7.92 -19.12
CA GLY A 374 -11.20 6.80 -18.32
C GLY A 374 -10.13 6.15 -17.44
N VAL A 375 -9.02 6.82 -17.20
CA VAL A 375 -7.93 6.39 -16.33
C VAL A 375 -7.93 7.23 -15.06
N ASP A 376 -7.83 6.62 -13.89
CA ASP A 376 -7.66 7.33 -12.61
C ASP A 376 -6.19 7.34 -12.19
N VAL A 377 -5.80 8.31 -11.34
CA VAL A 377 -4.42 8.53 -10.92
C VAL A 377 -4.21 8.15 -9.47
N ILE A 378 -3.12 7.43 -9.21
CA ILE A 378 -2.59 7.08 -7.90
C ILE A 378 -1.30 7.87 -7.70
N LEU A 379 -1.08 8.43 -6.50
CA LEU A 379 0.13 9.19 -6.16
C LEU A 379 0.94 8.51 -5.07
N TRP A 380 2.25 8.52 -5.25
CA TRP A 380 3.20 8.09 -4.23
C TRP A 380 3.44 9.16 -3.17
N PHE A 381 3.62 8.74 -1.91
CA PHE A 381 4.01 9.57 -0.77
C PHE A 381 5.10 8.89 0.06
N ASP A 382 6.06 9.67 0.53
CA ASP A 382 6.90 9.26 1.65
C ASP A 382 6.05 9.24 2.93
N TRP A 383 6.19 8.21 3.77
CA TRP A 383 5.54 8.16 5.07
C TRP A 383 5.76 9.41 5.93
N ALA A 384 6.93 10.05 5.82
CA ALA A 384 7.23 11.27 6.55
C ALA A 384 6.30 12.45 6.21
N ASP A 385 5.77 12.47 4.97
CA ASP A 385 4.83 13.51 4.51
C ASP A 385 3.41 13.31 5.08
N LEU A 386 3.10 12.12 5.63
CA LEU A 386 1.79 11.72 6.15
C LEU A 386 1.83 11.29 7.63
N LYS A 387 2.88 11.66 8.34
CA LYS A 387 3.15 11.17 9.70
C LYS A 387 2.13 11.68 10.72
N THR A 388 1.80 12.96 10.68
CA THR A 388 0.87 13.59 11.63
C THR A 388 -0.54 13.70 11.06
N GLN A 389 -1.54 13.87 11.94
CA GLN A 389 -2.91 14.09 11.51
C GLN A 389 -3.04 15.36 10.63
N ALA A 390 -2.38 16.46 11.02
CA ALA A 390 -2.44 17.70 10.27
C ALA A 390 -1.89 17.55 8.84
N GLN A 391 -0.78 16.81 8.68
CA GLN A 391 -0.22 16.49 7.35
C GLN A 391 -1.21 15.69 6.50
N ARG A 392 -1.82 14.64 7.07
CA ARG A 392 -2.80 13.83 6.35
C ARG A 392 -4.04 14.63 5.97
N ASP A 393 -4.57 15.46 6.87
CA ASP A 393 -5.71 16.32 6.59
C ASP A 393 -5.44 17.28 5.43
N ALA A 394 -4.27 17.90 5.43
CA ALA A 394 -3.85 18.85 4.39
C ALA A 394 -3.69 18.13 3.04
N TRP A 395 -2.91 17.03 3.00
CA TRP A 395 -2.65 16.33 1.75
C TRP A 395 -3.88 15.65 1.18
N PHE A 396 -4.64 14.92 1.99
CA PHE A 396 -5.80 14.19 1.49
C PHE A 396 -6.91 15.10 0.98
N SER A 397 -7.15 16.24 1.65
CA SER A 397 -8.06 17.26 1.14
C SER A 397 -7.59 17.82 -0.21
N LYS A 398 -6.30 18.10 -0.34
CA LYS A 398 -5.68 18.66 -1.55
C LYS A 398 -5.75 17.67 -2.74
N ILE A 399 -5.27 16.44 -2.56
CA ILE A 399 -5.28 15.44 -3.65
C ILE A 399 -6.69 15.00 -4.02
N LYS A 400 -7.61 14.97 -3.05
CA LYS A 400 -9.02 14.70 -3.32
C LYS A 400 -9.65 15.79 -4.19
N ALA A 401 -9.34 17.05 -3.91
CA ALA A 401 -9.79 18.18 -4.74
C ALA A 401 -9.22 18.09 -6.17
N TRP A 402 -8.02 17.55 -6.36
CA TRP A 402 -7.45 17.30 -7.68
C TRP A 402 -8.13 16.13 -8.42
N GLY A 403 -8.80 15.23 -7.68
CA GLY A 403 -9.48 14.06 -8.23
C GLY A 403 -8.64 12.78 -8.20
N VAL A 404 -7.54 12.76 -7.47
CA VAL A 404 -6.74 11.55 -7.17
C VAL A 404 -7.62 10.55 -6.43
N VAL A 405 -7.49 9.25 -6.75
CA VAL A 405 -8.35 8.20 -6.21
C VAL A 405 -7.66 7.33 -5.16
N GLY A 406 -6.35 7.44 -5.04
CA GLY A 406 -5.62 6.67 -4.06
C GLY A 406 -4.15 7.04 -3.94
N VAL A 407 -3.50 6.46 -2.94
CA VAL A 407 -2.11 6.74 -2.58
C VAL A 407 -1.31 5.46 -2.41
N LYS A 408 -0.04 5.49 -2.82
CA LYS A 408 1.00 4.53 -2.45
C LYS A 408 1.89 5.19 -1.41
N VAL A 409 1.96 4.62 -0.20
CA VAL A 409 2.71 5.20 0.92
C VAL A 409 3.89 4.30 1.27
N ASP A 410 5.08 4.88 1.36
CA ASP A 410 6.34 4.15 1.40
C ASP A 410 7.19 4.50 2.63
N TYR A 411 8.08 3.58 3.01
CA TYR A 411 9.17 3.76 4.00
C TYR A 411 8.76 3.72 5.48
N MET A 412 7.69 3.03 5.87
CA MET A 412 7.36 2.83 7.28
C MET A 412 8.42 2.02 8.04
N TYR A 413 8.92 0.95 7.43
CA TYR A 413 10.03 0.11 7.94
C TYR A 413 9.94 -0.23 9.43
N SER A 414 8.74 -0.55 9.94
CA SER A 414 8.57 -0.85 11.36
C SER A 414 7.34 -1.71 11.62
N ASP A 415 7.48 -2.67 12.54
CA ASP A 415 6.40 -3.48 13.12
C ASP A 415 6.06 -3.04 14.56
N ALA A 416 6.55 -1.88 15.00
CA ALA A 416 6.31 -1.34 16.34
C ALA A 416 4.84 -0.97 16.56
N GLN A 417 4.37 -0.98 17.80
CA GLN A 417 3.01 -0.59 18.17
C GLN A 417 2.67 0.82 17.68
N SER A 418 3.59 1.76 17.78
CA SER A 418 3.40 3.14 17.31
C SER A 418 3.14 3.22 15.80
N THR A 419 3.76 2.36 15.01
CA THR A 419 3.54 2.27 13.57
C THR A 419 2.15 1.68 13.27
N PHE A 420 1.71 0.66 14.02
CA PHE A 420 0.32 0.16 13.87
C PHE A 420 -0.73 1.18 14.31
N GLN A 421 -0.44 2.05 15.30
CA GLN A 421 -1.30 3.19 15.63
C GLN A 421 -1.40 4.18 14.47
N TRP A 422 -0.30 4.41 13.75
CA TRP A 422 -0.29 5.21 12.54
C TRP A 422 -1.06 4.53 11.40
N TYR A 423 -0.91 3.20 11.17
CA TYR A 423 -1.74 2.47 10.22
C TYR A 423 -3.24 2.63 10.53
N ASP A 424 -3.64 2.50 11.80
CA ASP A 424 -5.03 2.70 12.22
C ASP A 424 -5.54 4.12 11.93
N ALA A 425 -4.68 5.13 12.02
CA ALA A 425 -5.02 6.52 11.76
C ALA A 425 -5.18 6.77 10.26
N ILE A 426 -4.18 6.44 9.44
CA ILE A 426 -4.23 6.70 7.99
C ILE A 426 -5.35 5.90 7.32
N LEU A 427 -5.65 4.69 7.81
CA LEU A 427 -6.73 3.86 7.28
C LEU A 427 -8.12 4.44 7.58
N ARG A 428 -8.31 5.11 8.72
CA ARG A 428 -9.52 5.90 8.99
C ARG A 428 -9.61 7.09 8.05
N ASP A 429 -8.54 7.86 7.93
CA ASP A 429 -8.50 9.08 7.15
C ASP A 429 -8.74 8.78 5.66
N THR A 430 -8.11 7.74 5.10
CA THR A 430 -8.31 7.32 3.71
C THR A 430 -9.73 6.79 3.46
N ALA A 431 -10.31 6.06 4.41
CA ALA A 431 -11.70 5.61 4.31
C ALA A 431 -12.68 6.80 4.32
N GLU A 432 -12.46 7.79 5.18
CA GLU A 432 -13.30 9.01 5.26
C GLU A 432 -13.19 9.86 3.99
N GLN A 433 -12.00 9.93 3.39
CA GLN A 433 -11.77 10.69 2.16
C GLN A 433 -12.08 9.88 0.89
N HIS A 434 -12.47 8.61 0.98
CA HIS A 434 -12.66 7.69 -0.15
C HIS A 434 -11.40 7.62 -1.03
N LEU A 435 -10.26 7.41 -0.41
CA LEU A 435 -8.97 7.14 -1.05
C LEU A 435 -8.61 5.68 -0.85
N MET A 436 -8.26 4.99 -1.91
CA MET A 436 -7.66 3.66 -1.84
C MET A 436 -6.18 3.78 -1.47
N ILE A 437 -5.57 2.70 -0.94
CA ILE A 437 -4.19 2.78 -0.46
C ILE A 437 -3.43 1.48 -0.75
N ASP A 438 -2.16 1.65 -1.14
CA ASP A 438 -1.12 0.65 -1.15
C ASP A 438 0.00 1.04 -0.19
N PHE A 439 0.62 0.07 0.47
CA PHE A 439 1.73 0.29 1.40
C PHE A 439 3.01 -0.36 0.89
N HIS A 440 4.08 0.44 0.79
CA HIS A 440 5.43 0.02 0.41
C HIS A 440 6.43 0.25 1.54
N GLY A 441 7.58 -0.44 1.54
CA GLY A 441 8.47 -0.42 2.71
C GLY A 441 7.72 -0.79 3.99
N ALA A 442 6.83 -1.75 3.91
CA ALA A 442 5.75 -2.00 4.85
C ALA A 442 5.83 -3.38 5.50
N THR A 443 4.99 -3.58 6.50
CA THR A 443 4.72 -4.89 7.10
C THR A 443 3.91 -5.80 6.15
N ILE A 444 3.69 -7.07 6.53
CA ILE A 444 2.78 -7.99 5.81
C ILE A 444 1.30 -7.68 6.16
N PRO A 445 0.31 -8.12 5.35
CA PRO A 445 -1.10 -7.70 5.48
C PRO A 445 -1.82 -8.06 6.79
N ARG A 446 -1.59 -9.21 7.37
CA ARG A 446 -2.21 -9.71 8.63
C ARG A 446 -3.74 -9.63 8.69
N GLY A 447 -4.43 -9.74 7.55
CA GLY A 447 -5.89 -9.63 7.44
C GLY A 447 -6.43 -8.20 7.37
N LEU A 448 -5.58 -7.21 7.18
CA LEU A 448 -5.92 -5.79 7.16
C LEU A 448 -7.00 -5.46 6.13
N GLN A 449 -6.94 -6.09 4.95
CA GLN A 449 -7.86 -5.86 3.83
C GLN A 449 -9.32 -6.22 4.13
N ARG A 450 -9.58 -7.14 5.05
CA ARG A 450 -10.95 -7.42 5.50
C ARG A 450 -11.51 -6.28 6.33
N THR A 451 -10.73 -5.75 7.25
CA THR A 451 -11.13 -4.66 8.16
C THR A 451 -11.20 -3.32 7.42
N TRP A 452 -10.28 -3.11 6.49
CA TRP A 452 -10.12 -1.91 5.71
C TRP A 452 -10.05 -2.24 4.21
N PRO A 453 -11.21 -2.44 3.56
CA PRO A 453 -11.29 -2.93 2.18
C PRO A 453 -10.71 -1.98 1.14
N GLN A 454 -10.38 -0.72 1.48
CA GLN A 454 -9.66 0.21 0.62
C GLN A 454 -8.14 -0.07 0.54
N VAL A 455 -7.60 -0.97 1.34
CA VAL A 455 -6.22 -1.44 1.18
C VAL A 455 -6.18 -2.35 -0.05
N MET A 456 -5.59 -1.86 -1.13
CA MET A 456 -5.53 -2.59 -2.39
C MET A 456 -4.39 -3.59 -2.40
N SER A 457 -3.23 -3.18 -1.93
CA SER A 457 -2.05 -4.01 -1.87
C SER A 457 -1.15 -3.64 -0.69
N VAL A 458 -0.17 -4.50 -0.42
CA VAL A 458 0.88 -4.26 0.56
C VAL A 458 2.16 -4.88 0.01
N GLU A 459 3.28 -4.18 -0.01
CA GLU A 459 4.54 -4.77 -0.43
C GLU A 459 4.97 -5.88 0.53
N GLY A 460 5.58 -5.57 1.65
CA GLY A 460 6.07 -6.53 2.64
C GLY A 460 6.76 -7.75 2.00
N VAL A 461 7.57 -7.52 0.97
CA VAL A 461 8.22 -8.54 0.14
C VAL A 461 9.46 -7.97 -0.55
N ARG A 462 10.43 -8.82 -0.86
CA ARG A 462 11.49 -8.44 -1.79
C ARG A 462 10.96 -8.48 -3.22
N GLY A 463 10.43 -7.34 -3.71
CA GLY A 463 9.78 -7.20 -5.00
C GLY A 463 10.73 -7.15 -6.21
N LYS A 464 10.17 -6.86 -7.38
CA LYS A 464 10.89 -6.80 -8.66
C LYS A 464 11.93 -5.68 -8.69
N GLU A 465 11.72 -4.56 -8.02
CA GLU A 465 12.68 -3.47 -7.91
C GLU A 465 14.02 -3.89 -7.30
N ASN A 466 14.00 -4.89 -6.41
CA ASN A 466 15.18 -5.50 -5.82
C ASN A 466 15.85 -6.56 -6.73
N GLY A 467 15.43 -6.68 -7.97
CA GLY A 467 15.97 -7.58 -8.97
C GLY A 467 15.15 -8.85 -9.16
N GLN A 468 15.45 -9.59 -10.22
CA GLN A 468 14.82 -10.88 -10.53
C GLN A 468 15.53 -12.01 -9.79
N ASN A 469 14.74 -12.94 -9.27
CA ASN A 469 15.22 -14.22 -8.71
C ASN A 469 14.14 -15.30 -8.92
N PRO A 470 14.28 -16.18 -9.93
CA PRO A 470 13.26 -17.17 -10.25
C PRO A 470 12.93 -18.11 -9.08
N THR A 471 13.91 -18.43 -8.23
CA THR A 471 13.70 -19.28 -7.04
C THR A 471 12.85 -18.57 -6.00
N ARG A 472 13.15 -17.29 -5.71
CA ARG A 472 12.32 -16.44 -4.86
C ARG A 472 10.90 -16.38 -5.39
N ASP A 473 10.73 -16.22 -6.71
CA ASP A 473 9.42 -16.10 -7.33
C ASP A 473 8.56 -17.34 -7.05
N VAL A 474 9.12 -18.55 -7.11
CA VAL A 474 8.40 -19.77 -6.74
C VAL A 474 8.08 -19.81 -5.23
N PHE A 475 9.01 -19.41 -4.35
CA PHE A 475 8.77 -19.43 -2.90
C PHE A 475 7.63 -18.50 -2.48
N LEU A 476 7.54 -17.31 -3.08
CA LEU A 476 6.52 -16.33 -2.74
C LEU A 476 5.10 -16.79 -3.00
N ALA A 477 4.89 -17.63 -4.02
CA ALA A 477 3.60 -18.23 -4.33
C ALA A 477 3.06 -19.14 -3.20
N PHE A 478 3.95 -19.71 -2.38
CA PHE A 478 3.62 -20.62 -1.28
C PHE A 478 3.89 -20.04 0.11
N THR A 479 4.32 -18.78 0.18
CA THR A 479 4.63 -18.10 1.44
C THR A 479 3.91 -16.74 1.50
N ARG A 480 4.55 -15.65 1.07
CA ARG A 480 4.08 -14.27 1.25
C ARG A 480 2.70 -14.01 0.65
N ASN A 481 2.43 -14.51 -0.57
CA ASN A 481 1.14 -14.27 -1.23
C ASN A 481 -0.02 -15.13 -0.66
N ILE A 482 0.28 -16.10 0.22
CA ILE A 482 -0.76 -16.86 0.95
C ILE A 482 -1.49 -15.96 1.95
N VAL A 483 -0.80 -15.04 2.60
CA VAL A 483 -1.31 -14.25 3.72
C VAL A 483 -1.97 -12.91 3.31
N GLY A 484 -2.11 -12.64 2.02
CA GLY A 484 -2.81 -11.46 1.48
C GLY A 484 -2.13 -10.87 0.26
N SER A 485 -2.79 -9.88 -0.34
CA SER A 485 -2.34 -9.18 -1.55
C SER A 485 -0.89 -8.70 -1.44
N MET A 486 -0.19 -8.75 -2.57
CA MET A 486 1.25 -8.49 -2.60
C MET A 486 1.59 -7.60 -3.80
N ASP A 487 2.08 -6.38 -3.55
CA ASP A 487 2.65 -5.55 -4.60
C ASP A 487 4.08 -6.03 -4.92
N TYR A 488 4.16 -6.88 -5.92
CA TYR A 488 5.42 -7.45 -6.41
C TYR A 488 5.98 -6.70 -7.61
N THR A 489 5.16 -5.88 -8.29
CA THR A 489 5.48 -5.12 -9.50
C THR A 489 5.99 -5.99 -10.65
N PRO A 490 5.17 -6.94 -11.16
CA PRO A 490 5.54 -7.88 -12.21
C PRO A 490 5.69 -7.23 -13.59
N THR A 491 6.12 -8.04 -14.60
CA THR A 491 6.10 -7.73 -16.05
C THR A 491 7.17 -6.76 -16.56
N TRP A 492 8.39 -6.82 -16.05
CA TRP A 492 9.49 -6.02 -16.59
C TRP A 492 10.15 -6.71 -17.79
N PHE A 493 9.55 -6.63 -18.99
CA PHE A 493 10.01 -7.27 -20.22
C PHE A 493 11.26 -6.59 -20.80
N SER A 494 11.34 -5.26 -20.72
CA SER A 494 12.47 -4.46 -21.28
C SER A 494 13.73 -4.55 -20.43
N ARG A 495 13.71 -5.19 -19.25
CA ARG A 495 14.87 -5.26 -18.36
C ARG A 495 16.10 -5.82 -19.04
N PRO A 496 17.25 -5.11 -19.04
CA PRO A 496 18.51 -5.67 -19.50
C PRO A 496 18.95 -6.88 -18.68
N ASN A 497 19.51 -7.91 -19.33
CA ASN A 497 20.04 -9.12 -18.66
C ASN A 497 19.03 -9.82 -17.75
N ARG A 498 17.79 -10.00 -18.20
CA ARG A 498 16.75 -10.71 -17.46
C ARG A 498 17.22 -12.10 -17.03
N GLN A 499 16.86 -12.49 -15.79
CA GLN A 499 17.02 -13.84 -15.28
C GLN A 499 15.79 -14.69 -15.59
N ASN A 500 14.59 -14.09 -15.55
CA ASN A 500 13.33 -14.70 -15.91
C ASN A 500 13.12 -14.67 -17.43
N SER A 501 12.47 -15.67 -17.99
CA SER A 501 12.00 -15.60 -19.37
C SER A 501 10.84 -14.62 -19.55
N LEU A 502 10.45 -14.31 -20.78
CA LEU A 502 9.28 -13.48 -21.07
C LEU A 502 7.98 -14.12 -20.56
N ALA A 503 7.83 -15.44 -20.72
CA ALA A 503 6.64 -16.14 -20.29
C ALA A 503 6.56 -16.29 -18.76
N HIS A 504 7.71 -16.32 -18.06
CA HIS A 504 7.75 -16.25 -16.61
C HIS A 504 7.21 -14.89 -16.12
N GLU A 505 7.73 -13.78 -16.67
CA GLU A 505 7.25 -12.43 -16.35
C GLU A 505 5.74 -12.29 -16.61
N LEU A 506 5.25 -12.81 -17.73
CA LEU A 506 3.83 -12.76 -18.08
C LEU A 506 2.94 -13.59 -17.14
N ALA A 507 3.47 -14.66 -16.55
CA ALA A 507 2.72 -15.52 -15.65
C ALA A 507 2.56 -14.93 -14.23
N LEU A 508 3.48 -14.05 -13.81
CA LEU A 508 3.53 -13.51 -12.44
C LEU A 508 2.23 -12.82 -12.00
N PRO A 509 1.54 -11.99 -12.80
CA PRO A 509 0.28 -11.34 -12.40
C PRO A 509 -0.87 -12.33 -12.12
N VAL A 510 -0.76 -13.57 -12.61
CA VAL A 510 -1.70 -14.66 -12.28
C VAL A 510 -1.23 -15.45 -11.07
N VAL A 511 0.07 -15.71 -10.95
CA VAL A 511 0.65 -16.45 -9.81
C VAL A 511 0.49 -15.65 -8.53
N TYR A 512 0.69 -14.34 -8.58
CA TYR A 512 0.49 -13.44 -7.45
C TYR A 512 -0.85 -12.72 -7.53
N GLU A 513 -1.47 -12.57 -6.39
CA GLU A 513 -2.68 -11.78 -6.23
C GLU A 513 -2.33 -10.42 -5.66
N SER A 514 -2.89 -9.38 -6.27
CA SER A 514 -2.83 -8.00 -5.81
C SER A 514 -4.12 -7.28 -6.20
N GLY A 515 -4.66 -6.46 -5.33
CA GLY A 515 -5.85 -5.66 -5.61
C GLY A 515 -5.55 -4.46 -6.52
N TRP A 516 -4.32 -3.95 -6.48
CA TRP A 516 -3.70 -3.15 -7.53
C TRP A 516 -2.54 -3.94 -8.09
N THR A 517 -2.62 -4.28 -9.38
CA THR A 517 -1.57 -5.00 -10.08
C THR A 517 -0.71 -3.98 -10.82
N SER A 518 0.38 -3.55 -10.19
CA SER A 518 1.30 -2.56 -10.74
C SER A 518 2.23 -3.19 -11.75
N LEU A 519 2.02 -2.90 -13.04
CA LEU A 519 2.83 -3.42 -14.15
C LEU A 519 4.12 -2.60 -14.29
N GLY A 520 5.27 -3.25 -14.22
CA GLY A 520 6.57 -2.61 -13.99
C GLY A 520 7.36 -2.24 -15.24
N ASP A 521 6.75 -2.17 -16.43
CA ASP A 521 7.46 -1.78 -17.66
C ASP A 521 6.95 -0.44 -18.22
N ASN A 522 7.65 0.10 -19.21
CA ASN A 522 7.25 1.30 -19.92
C ASN A 522 6.43 0.96 -21.19
N PRO A 523 5.71 1.92 -21.77
CA PRO A 523 4.90 1.70 -22.97
C PRO A 523 5.67 1.03 -24.12
N GLU A 524 6.93 1.40 -24.34
CA GLU A 524 7.78 0.84 -25.38
C GLU A 524 8.17 -0.62 -25.11
N GLY A 525 8.40 -0.95 -23.82
CA GLY A 525 8.70 -2.31 -23.36
C GLY A 525 7.53 -3.25 -23.58
N PHE A 526 6.32 -2.79 -23.27
CA PHE A 526 5.09 -3.53 -23.55
C PHE A 526 4.84 -3.65 -25.06
N ALA A 527 4.89 -2.57 -25.82
CA ALA A 527 4.69 -2.56 -27.28
C ALA A 527 5.65 -3.49 -28.04
N ALA A 528 6.85 -3.73 -27.47
CA ALA A 528 7.77 -4.73 -28.00
C ALA A 528 7.29 -6.18 -27.80
N GLN A 529 6.24 -6.41 -27.00
CA GLN A 529 5.71 -7.74 -26.65
C GLN A 529 4.19 -7.86 -26.92
N PRO A 530 3.71 -7.71 -28.17
CA PRO A 530 2.26 -7.61 -28.45
C PRO A 530 1.46 -8.85 -28.08
N VAL A 531 2.09 -10.02 -27.95
CA VAL A 531 1.45 -11.24 -27.44
C VAL A 531 1.21 -11.15 -25.94
N ALA A 532 2.12 -10.51 -25.20
CA ALA A 532 1.96 -10.25 -23.78
C ALA A 532 0.90 -9.17 -23.52
N GLU A 533 0.95 -8.03 -24.22
CA GLU A 533 -0.03 -6.95 -24.10
C GLU A 533 -1.45 -7.49 -24.21
N ARG A 534 -1.72 -8.25 -25.29
CA ARG A 534 -3.03 -8.87 -25.51
C ARG A 534 -3.51 -9.74 -24.34
N TYR A 535 -2.59 -10.43 -23.66
CA TYR A 535 -2.93 -11.23 -22.49
C TYR A 535 -3.17 -10.34 -21.26
N LEU A 536 -2.33 -9.34 -21.04
CA LEU A 536 -2.41 -8.41 -19.92
C LEU A 536 -3.72 -7.60 -19.95
N GLU A 537 -4.21 -7.20 -21.13
CA GLU A 537 -5.51 -6.56 -21.35
C GLU A 537 -6.70 -7.40 -20.86
N GLN A 538 -6.52 -8.70 -20.62
CA GLN A 538 -7.58 -9.61 -20.19
C GLN A 538 -7.57 -9.86 -18.67
N LEU A 539 -6.54 -9.41 -17.94
CA LEU A 539 -6.34 -9.72 -16.54
C LEU A 539 -7.32 -8.92 -15.64
N PRO A 540 -8.00 -9.57 -14.72
CA PRO A 540 -8.69 -8.90 -13.63
C PRO A 540 -7.77 -8.78 -12.41
N ALA A 541 -7.98 -7.77 -11.58
CA ALA A 541 -7.26 -7.58 -10.31
C ALA A 541 -8.00 -8.17 -9.08
N ALA A 542 -9.10 -8.87 -9.28
CA ALA A 542 -9.86 -9.55 -8.22
C ALA A 542 -10.42 -10.87 -8.69
N TRP A 543 -10.43 -11.87 -7.81
CA TRP A 543 -10.65 -13.25 -8.19
C TRP A 543 -11.85 -13.88 -7.45
N ASP A 544 -12.72 -14.55 -8.19
CA ASP A 544 -13.83 -15.31 -7.59
C ASP A 544 -13.34 -16.60 -6.91
N GLU A 545 -12.20 -17.16 -7.38
CA GLU A 545 -11.70 -18.44 -6.92
C GLU A 545 -10.24 -18.61 -7.30
N THR A 546 -9.44 -19.21 -6.41
CA THR A 546 -8.03 -19.58 -6.66
C THR A 546 -7.83 -21.07 -6.38
N ARG A 547 -7.07 -21.75 -7.26
CA ARG A 547 -6.74 -23.18 -7.14
C ARG A 547 -5.25 -23.41 -7.31
N PHE A 548 -4.71 -24.26 -6.49
CA PHE A 548 -3.43 -24.89 -6.74
C PHE A 548 -3.58 -25.93 -7.87
N VAL A 549 -2.67 -25.92 -8.84
CA VAL A 549 -2.72 -26.84 -9.99
C VAL A 549 -1.59 -27.86 -9.92
N SER A 550 -0.34 -27.40 -9.77
CA SER A 550 0.82 -28.30 -9.63
C SER A 550 2.06 -27.55 -9.15
N GLY A 551 3.08 -28.30 -8.71
CA GLY A 551 4.37 -27.78 -8.29
C GLY A 551 4.57 -27.83 -6.79
N GLY A 552 5.40 -26.94 -6.27
CA GLY A 552 5.74 -26.77 -4.86
C GLY A 552 7.02 -25.98 -4.67
N PRO A 553 7.28 -25.49 -3.45
CA PRO A 553 8.45 -24.67 -3.15
C PRO A 553 9.74 -25.48 -3.12
N GLY A 554 9.66 -26.78 -2.79
CA GLY A 554 10.81 -27.69 -2.74
C GLY A 554 11.35 -28.07 -4.12
N GLN A 555 12.64 -28.35 -4.18
CA GLN A 555 13.29 -28.84 -5.39
C GLN A 555 12.74 -30.22 -5.78
N GLN A 556 12.29 -30.36 -7.02
CA GLN A 556 11.84 -31.62 -7.57
C GLN A 556 13.03 -32.55 -7.90
N SER A 557 12.77 -33.83 -8.17
CA SER A 557 13.80 -34.82 -8.57
C SER A 557 14.57 -34.40 -9.84
N THR A 558 13.99 -33.54 -10.67
CA THR A 558 14.59 -32.98 -11.87
C THR A 558 15.50 -31.79 -11.61
N GLY A 559 15.55 -31.29 -10.36
CA GLY A 559 16.36 -30.14 -9.97
C GLY A 559 15.64 -28.81 -10.06
N GLU A 560 14.39 -28.77 -10.55
CA GLU A 560 13.60 -27.56 -10.75
C GLU A 560 12.62 -27.34 -9.59
N ARG A 561 12.18 -26.09 -9.44
CA ARG A 561 11.05 -25.67 -8.62
C ARG A 561 9.99 -25.04 -9.52
N GLN A 562 8.74 -25.23 -9.22
CA GLN A 562 7.68 -24.61 -10.02
C GLN A 562 6.43 -24.32 -9.19
N ALA A 563 5.66 -23.32 -9.62
CA ALA A 563 4.32 -23.03 -9.14
C ALA A 563 3.37 -22.89 -10.33
N VAL A 564 2.26 -23.61 -10.30
CA VAL A 564 1.17 -23.47 -11.28
C VAL A 564 -0.12 -23.24 -10.52
N LEU A 565 -0.70 -22.06 -10.71
CA LEU A 565 -1.96 -21.62 -10.08
C LEU A 565 -3.00 -21.31 -11.14
N ALA A 566 -4.27 -21.52 -10.82
CA ALA A 566 -5.40 -21.13 -11.65
C ALA A 566 -6.34 -20.23 -10.86
N ARG A 567 -6.78 -19.13 -11.48
CA ARG A 567 -7.67 -18.14 -10.87
C ARG A 567 -8.87 -17.88 -11.78
N ARG A 568 -10.05 -17.77 -11.19
CA ARG A 568 -11.30 -17.56 -11.93
C ARG A 568 -11.82 -16.12 -11.74
N SER A 569 -12.27 -15.56 -12.85
CA SER A 569 -13.06 -14.33 -12.84
C SER A 569 -14.25 -14.52 -13.82
N GLY A 570 -15.46 -14.47 -13.29
CA GLY A 570 -16.65 -14.77 -14.04
C GLY A 570 -16.67 -16.23 -14.55
N ASP A 571 -16.76 -16.38 -15.85
CA ASP A 571 -16.73 -17.67 -16.56
C ASP A 571 -15.36 -18.02 -17.16
N ARG A 572 -14.33 -17.17 -16.94
CA ARG A 572 -12.97 -17.38 -17.46
C ARG A 572 -12.02 -17.84 -16.37
N TRP A 573 -11.06 -18.67 -16.74
CA TRP A 573 -9.95 -19.09 -15.89
C TRP A 573 -8.63 -18.59 -16.45
N PHE A 574 -7.81 -18.06 -15.59
CA PHE A 574 -6.45 -17.61 -15.86
C PHE A 574 -5.48 -18.59 -15.16
N VAL A 575 -4.50 -19.08 -15.90
CA VAL A 575 -3.51 -20.04 -15.36
C VAL A 575 -2.13 -19.42 -15.52
N GLY A 576 -1.43 -19.27 -14.42
CA GLY A 576 -0.03 -18.83 -14.39
C GLY A 576 0.86 -19.99 -13.95
N GLY A 577 1.91 -20.26 -14.70
CA GLY A 577 2.93 -21.25 -14.37
C GLY A 577 4.32 -20.63 -14.43
N ILE A 578 5.11 -20.72 -13.34
CA ILE A 578 6.49 -20.26 -13.26
C ILE A 578 7.42 -21.39 -12.85
N LEU A 579 8.64 -21.38 -13.38
CA LEU A 579 9.65 -22.40 -13.16
C LEU A 579 11.00 -21.73 -12.85
N ALA A 580 11.70 -22.24 -11.85
CA ALA A 580 13.08 -21.92 -11.54
C ALA A 580 13.96 -23.14 -11.80
N GLY A 581 14.95 -23.02 -12.69
CA GLY A 581 15.85 -24.10 -13.06
C GLY A 581 16.16 -24.17 -14.55
N THR A 582 16.61 -25.32 -15.02
CA THR A 582 17.16 -25.50 -16.39
C THR A 582 16.10 -25.51 -17.50
N GLY A 583 14.81 -25.53 -17.12
CA GLY A 583 13.71 -25.66 -18.06
C GLY A 583 13.20 -27.11 -18.19
N GLY A 584 12.08 -27.27 -18.88
CA GLY A 584 11.46 -28.59 -19.03
C GLY A 584 10.02 -28.53 -19.51
N THR A 585 9.20 -29.49 -19.11
CA THR A 585 7.76 -29.48 -19.42
C THR A 585 6.97 -29.29 -18.14
N MET A 586 6.27 -28.16 -18.06
CA MET A 586 5.31 -27.89 -16.98
C MET A 586 3.98 -28.58 -17.27
N LYS A 587 3.39 -29.19 -16.25
CA LYS A 587 2.11 -29.89 -16.37
C LYS A 587 1.04 -29.16 -15.57
N ALA A 588 -0.07 -28.85 -16.24
CA ALA A 588 -1.24 -28.25 -15.61
C ALA A 588 -2.48 -29.12 -15.83
N PRO A 589 -2.84 -30.00 -14.87
CA PRO A 589 -4.10 -30.73 -14.89
C PRO A 589 -5.28 -29.76 -14.85
N LEU A 590 -6.27 -29.97 -15.73
CA LEU A 590 -7.38 -29.03 -15.93
C LEU A 590 -8.65 -29.37 -15.13
N GLY A 591 -8.53 -30.14 -14.07
CA GLY A 591 -9.66 -30.58 -13.24
C GLY A 591 -10.53 -29.46 -12.67
N PHE A 592 -9.98 -28.24 -12.55
CA PHE A 592 -10.67 -27.04 -12.07
C PHE A 592 -11.67 -26.43 -13.09
N LEU A 593 -11.58 -26.76 -14.38
CA LEU A 593 -12.43 -26.19 -15.44
C LEU A 593 -13.92 -26.58 -15.34
N GLY A 594 -14.27 -27.56 -14.57
CA GLY A 594 -15.66 -28.03 -14.50
C GLY A 594 -16.12 -28.81 -15.73
N LYS A 595 -17.44 -29.02 -15.88
CA LYS A 595 -18.03 -29.80 -16.96
C LYS A 595 -18.04 -29.05 -18.27
N GLY A 596 -17.95 -29.79 -19.41
CA GLY A 596 -18.05 -29.25 -20.75
C GLY A 596 -16.71 -29.17 -21.48
N THR A 597 -16.74 -28.47 -22.60
CA THR A 597 -15.60 -28.23 -23.48
C THR A 597 -15.15 -26.79 -23.31
N TRP A 598 -13.85 -26.59 -23.24
CA TRP A 598 -13.23 -25.30 -23.02
C TRP A 598 -12.26 -24.98 -24.14
N LEU A 599 -12.18 -23.74 -24.51
CA LEU A 599 -11.09 -23.17 -25.31
C LEU A 599 -10.00 -22.72 -24.36
N VAL A 600 -8.76 -23.13 -24.59
CA VAL A 600 -7.61 -22.67 -23.80
C VAL A 600 -6.56 -22.07 -24.72
N GLU A 601 -6.22 -20.86 -24.45
CA GLU A 601 -5.12 -20.11 -25.05
C GLU A 601 -3.91 -20.21 -24.13
N THR A 602 -2.77 -20.62 -24.62
CA THR A 602 -1.53 -20.71 -23.85
C THR A 602 -0.48 -19.83 -24.51
N VAL A 603 0.16 -18.97 -23.73
CA VAL A 603 1.31 -18.17 -24.10
C VAL A 603 2.54 -18.69 -23.38
N ALA A 604 3.57 -19.06 -24.14
CA ALA A 604 4.81 -19.63 -23.60
C ALA A 604 6.01 -19.18 -24.45
N ASP A 605 7.22 -19.36 -23.90
CA ASP A 605 8.45 -19.09 -24.65
C ASP A 605 8.66 -20.12 -25.76
N GLN A 606 8.95 -19.62 -26.96
CA GLN A 606 9.40 -20.41 -28.08
C GLN A 606 10.47 -19.62 -28.86
N ASP A 607 11.66 -20.17 -28.97
CA ASP A 607 12.79 -19.53 -29.69
C ASP A 607 13.10 -18.10 -29.19
N GLY A 608 12.99 -17.87 -27.88
CA GLY A 608 13.25 -16.58 -27.24
C GLY A 608 12.15 -15.54 -27.42
N GLN A 609 11.00 -15.92 -27.96
CA GLN A 609 9.83 -15.06 -28.18
C GLN A 609 8.59 -15.68 -27.52
N LEU A 610 7.59 -14.86 -27.23
CA LEU A 610 6.28 -15.32 -26.78
C LEU A 610 5.48 -15.88 -27.97
N ARG A 611 4.93 -17.08 -27.78
CA ARG A 611 4.04 -17.72 -28.76
C ARG A 611 2.73 -18.11 -28.13
N ARG A 612 1.65 -17.75 -28.80
CA ARG A 612 0.27 -18.12 -28.43
C ARG A 612 -0.13 -19.39 -29.19
N THR A 613 -0.72 -20.34 -28.48
CA THR A 613 -1.37 -21.53 -29.01
C THR A 613 -2.78 -21.66 -28.48
N VAL A 614 -3.70 -22.20 -29.28
CA VAL A 614 -5.12 -22.37 -28.90
C VAL A 614 -5.49 -23.84 -29.02
N ARG A 615 -6.16 -24.38 -28.02
CA ARG A 615 -6.64 -25.77 -28.00
C ARG A 615 -8.03 -25.87 -27.40
N THR A 616 -8.79 -26.84 -27.85
CA THR A 616 -10.05 -27.26 -27.23
C THR A 616 -9.75 -28.41 -26.26
N VAL A 617 -10.21 -28.30 -25.03
CA VAL A 617 -9.92 -29.23 -23.93
C VAL A 617 -11.16 -29.50 -23.07
N THR A 618 -11.02 -30.46 -22.16
CA THR A 618 -12.00 -30.77 -21.10
C THR A 618 -11.28 -30.79 -19.75
N ALA A 619 -12.03 -30.87 -18.66
CA ALA A 619 -11.48 -31.02 -17.30
C ALA A 619 -10.65 -32.31 -17.08
N LYS A 620 -10.68 -33.28 -18.01
CA LYS A 620 -9.89 -34.51 -17.92
C LYS A 620 -8.49 -34.37 -18.54
N ASP A 621 -8.26 -33.29 -19.27
CA ASP A 621 -7.00 -33.07 -19.97
C ASP A 621 -5.94 -32.42 -19.04
N THR A 622 -4.71 -32.54 -19.48
CA THR A 622 -3.57 -31.87 -18.84
C THR A 622 -2.83 -31.07 -19.91
N LEU A 623 -2.60 -29.80 -19.66
CA LEU A 623 -1.70 -29.02 -20.48
C LEU A 623 -0.26 -29.46 -20.16
N ALA A 624 0.49 -29.74 -21.24
CA ALA A 624 1.93 -29.98 -21.15
C ALA A 624 2.60 -28.84 -21.93
N VAL A 625 3.20 -27.91 -21.21
CA VAL A 625 3.76 -26.68 -21.78
C VAL A 625 5.30 -26.73 -21.67
N PRO A 626 6.03 -26.69 -22.77
CA PRO A 626 7.47 -26.51 -22.72
C PRO A 626 7.83 -25.16 -22.08
N ALA A 627 8.76 -25.16 -21.14
CA ALA A 627 9.28 -23.98 -20.49
C ALA A 627 10.80 -23.87 -20.68
N ALA A 628 11.26 -22.67 -20.99
CA ALA A 628 12.69 -22.35 -21.03
C ALA A 628 13.33 -22.41 -19.63
N ALA A 629 14.63 -22.26 -19.56
CA ALA A 629 15.31 -22.07 -18.27
C ALA A 629 14.75 -20.81 -17.59
N ASN A 630 14.39 -20.94 -16.31
CA ASN A 630 13.68 -19.91 -15.54
C ASN A 630 12.45 -19.41 -16.28
N GLY A 631 11.75 -20.31 -16.94
CA GLY A 631 10.63 -20.02 -17.82
C GLY A 631 9.28 -20.11 -17.16
N GLY A 632 8.24 -20.08 -17.97
CA GLY A 632 6.87 -20.14 -17.50
C GLY A 632 5.86 -20.24 -18.63
N PHE A 633 4.60 -20.08 -18.27
CA PHE A 633 3.52 -19.89 -19.23
C PHE A 633 2.35 -19.14 -18.57
N ALA A 634 1.60 -18.43 -19.40
CA ALA A 634 0.30 -17.89 -19.03
C ALA A 634 -0.77 -18.53 -19.91
N ALA A 635 -1.95 -18.82 -19.36
CA ALA A 635 -3.05 -19.34 -20.16
C ALA A 635 -4.39 -18.72 -19.75
N LEU A 636 -5.27 -18.56 -20.74
CA LEU A 636 -6.64 -18.09 -20.59
C LEU A 636 -7.60 -19.14 -21.09
N ALA A 637 -8.57 -19.53 -20.26
CA ALA A 637 -9.57 -20.52 -20.61
C ALA A 637 -10.99 -19.94 -20.52
N CYS A 638 -11.82 -20.24 -21.51
CA CYS A 638 -13.22 -19.87 -21.54
C CYS A 638 -14.10 -21.02 -22.06
N PRO A 639 -15.41 -21.05 -21.77
CA PRO A 639 -16.31 -22.06 -22.32
C PRO A 639 -16.30 -22.03 -23.85
N ALA A 640 -16.09 -23.20 -24.48
CA ALA A 640 -16.13 -23.30 -25.92
C ALA A 640 -17.53 -23.03 -26.46
N ALA A 641 -17.62 -22.23 -27.51
CA ALA A 641 -18.87 -21.91 -28.20
C ALA A 641 -18.68 -21.99 -29.70
N LYS A 642 -19.80 -22.22 -30.46
CA LYS A 642 -19.76 -22.29 -31.94
C LYS A 642 -19.23 -20.96 -32.52
N GLY A 643 -18.12 -21.05 -33.26
CA GLY A 643 -17.50 -19.87 -33.90
C GLY A 643 -16.54 -19.10 -33.01
N ARG A 644 -16.40 -19.45 -31.74
CA ARG A 644 -15.41 -18.82 -30.85
C ARG A 644 -14.00 -19.37 -31.16
N THR A 645 -13.06 -18.47 -31.44
CA THR A 645 -11.67 -18.79 -31.80
C THR A 645 -10.66 -18.37 -30.73
N ASP A 646 -11.11 -17.55 -29.77
CA ASP A 646 -10.32 -17.00 -28.66
C ASP A 646 -11.20 -16.72 -27.45
N CYS A 647 -10.56 -16.38 -26.33
CA CYS A 647 -11.21 -16.04 -25.07
C CYS A 647 -11.21 -14.54 -24.76
N ASP A 648 -10.76 -13.72 -25.70
CA ASP A 648 -10.62 -12.28 -25.47
C ASP A 648 -11.97 -11.61 -25.26
N GLN A 649 -11.96 -10.65 -24.37
CA GLN A 649 -12.96 -9.62 -24.26
C GLN A 649 -12.39 -8.36 -24.92
N PRO A 650 -13.15 -7.68 -25.76
CA PRO A 650 -12.68 -6.46 -26.41
C PRO A 650 -12.27 -5.43 -25.37
N VAL A 651 -11.09 -4.86 -25.51
CA VAL A 651 -10.72 -3.64 -24.77
C VAL A 651 -11.66 -2.54 -25.23
N THR A 652 -12.31 -1.91 -24.28
CA THR A 652 -13.26 -0.84 -24.56
C THR A 652 -12.70 0.44 -23.96
N THR A 653 -12.30 1.37 -24.82
CA THR A 653 -11.73 2.65 -24.44
C THR A 653 -12.80 3.74 -24.35
N ALA A 654 -12.50 4.80 -23.61
CA ALA A 654 -13.33 5.99 -23.60
C ALA A 654 -13.26 6.67 -24.99
N PRO A 655 -14.40 7.00 -25.63
CA PRO A 655 -14.37 7.66 -26.94
C PRO A 655 -13.87 9.10 -26.79
N ALA A 656 -13.25 9.62 -27.84
CA ALA A 656 -12.90 11.02 -27.92
C ALA A 656 -14.15 11.90 -27.85
N THR A 657 -14.16 12.85 -26.92
CA THR A 657 -15.28 13.79 -26.72
C THR A 657 -14.73 15.21 -26.66
N THR A 658 -15.59 16.21 -26.86
CA THR A 658 -15.24 17.61 -26.68
C THR A 658 -16.19 18.27 -25.70
N LEU A 659 -15.63 19.08 -24.79
CA LEU A 659 -16.37 19.99 -23.93
C LEU A 659 -15.84 21.39 -24.20
N ALA A 660 -16.72 22.30 -24.51
CA ALA A 660 -16.37 23.69 -24.77
C ALA A 660 -17.25 24.61 -23.95
N THR A 661 -16.67 25.66 -23.38
CA THR A 661 -17.39 26.70 -22.64
C THR A 661 -17.56 27.96 -23.51
N ASP A 662 -18.72 28.61 -23.41
CA ASP A 662 -19.02 29.81 -24.19
C ASP A 662 -19.80 30.84 -23.35
N PRO A 663 -19.18 32.04 -23.08
CA PRO A 663 -17.77 32.33 -23.31
C PRO A 663 -16.84 31.60 -22.30
N SER A 664 -15.58 31.37 -22.67
CA SER A 664 -14.57 30.75 -21.80
C SER A 664 -14.06 31.70 -20.69
N THR A 665 -14.28 32.99 -20.88
CA THR A 665 -13.99 34.00 -19.87
C THR A 665 -15.16 34.96 -19.73
N VAL A 666 -15.56 35.27 -18.52
CA VAL A 666 -16.61 36.23 -18.17
C VAL A 666 -16.10 37.19 -17.12
N THR A 667 -16.58 38.42 -17.16
CA THR A 667 -16.23 39.44 -16.15
C THR A 667 -17.43 39.71 -15.26
N ALA A 668 -17.20 39.81 -13.95
CA ALA A 668 -18.19 40.19 -12.96
C ALA A 668 -17.57 40.93 -11.78
N GLU A 669 -18.15 42.05 -11.39
CA GLU A 669 -17.82 42.76 -10.17
C GLU A 669 -18.14 41.92 -8.93
N ALA A 670 -17.49 42.20 -7.80
CA ALA A 670 -17.79 41.57 -6.52
C ALA A 670 -19.28 41.71 -6.17
N GLY A 671 -19.91 40.64 -5.72
CA GLY A 671 -21.34 40.53 -5.43
C GLY A 671 -22.25 40.50 -6.67
N LYS A 672 -21.73 40.50 -7.89
CA LYS A 672 -22.50 40.45 -9.15
C LYS A 672 -22.50 39.05 -9.74
N LYS A 673 -23.28 38.95 -10.83
CA LYS A 673 -23.52 37.65 -11.52
C LYS A 673 -22.90 37.66 -12.90
N ALA A 674 -22.30 36.51 -13.28
CA ALA A 674 -21.90 36.24 -14.65
C ALA A 674 -22.55 34.94 -15.15
N SER A 675 -22.90 34.89 -16.45
CA SER A 675 -23.53 33.72 -17.05
C SER A 675 -22.68 33.19 -18.19
N PHE A 676 -22.62 31.88 -18.29
CA PHE A 676 -21.91 31.18 -19.35
C PHE A 676 -22.66 29.90 -19.76
N GLY A 677 -22.36 29.37 -20.93
CA GLY A 677 -22.82 28.09 -21.42
C GLY A 677 -21.71 27.08 -21.54
N ALA A 678 -22.07 25.81 -21.68
CA ALA A 678 -21.15 24.76 -22.10
C ALA A 678 -21.85 23.82 -23.07
N THR A 679 -21.08 23.27 -24.01
CA THR A 679 -21.53 22.29 -25.01
C THR A 679 -20.60 21.09 -24.95
N PHE A 680 -21.18 19.92 -24.70
CA PHE A 680 -20.49 18.65 -24.74
C PHE A 680 -20.91 17.86 -25.99
N THR A 681 -19.95 17.33 -26.72
CA THR A 681 -20.18 16.63 -28.00
C THR A 681 -19.46 15.30 -28.03
N LEU A 682 -20.15 14.28 -28.51
CA LEU A 682 -19.60 13.00 -28.94
C LEU A 682 -19.54 13.02 -30.48
N PRO A 683 -18.35 13.23 -31.09
CA PRO A 683 -18.24 13.32 -32.54
C PRO A 683 -18.63 12.02 -33.26
N GLU A 684 -18.13 10.89 -32.79
CA GLU A 684 -18.30 9.56 -33.37
C GLU A 684 -18.31 8.47 -32.30
N GLY A 685 -18.60 7.24 -32.66
CA GLY A 685 -18.58 6.08 -31.75
C GLY A 685 -19.96 5.65 -31.26
N ALA A 686 -19.97 4.75 -30.29
CA ALA A 686 -21.19 4.26 -29.65
C ALA A 686 -21.83 5.32 -28.73
N ALA A 687 -23.15 5.32 -28.60
CA ALA A 687 -23.84 6.26 -27.73
C ALA A 687 -23.37 6.16 -26.26
N LEU A 688 -23.04 7.30 -25.67
CA LEU A 688 -22.70 7.40 -24.25
C LEU A 688 -23.95 7.15 -23.39
N ARG A 689 -23.75 6.62 -22.19
CA ARG A 689 -24.81 6.35 -21.21
C ARG A 689 -24.62 7.20 -19.96
N ASP A 690 -25.75 7.53 -19.33
CA ASP A 690 -25.82 8.22 -18.03
C ASP A 690 -25.00 9.52 -18.00
N VAL A 691 -25.08 10.28 -19.07
CA VAL A 691 -24.33 11.54 -19.24
C VAL A 691 -24.91 12.60 -18.33
N ARG A 692 -24.06 13.25 -17.53
CA ARG A 692 -24.41 14.37 -16.67
C ARG A 692 -23.40 15.49 -16.85
N MET A 693 -23.86 16.71 -17.06
CA MET A 693 -23.06 17.93 -17.15
C MET A 693 -23.49 18.91 -16.04
N THR A 694 -22.51 19.41 -15.27
CA THR A 694 -22.77 20.31 -14.12
C THR A 694 -21.61 21.27 -13.92
N VAL A 695 -21.83 22.34 -13.17
CA VAL A 695 -20.75 23.10 -12.52
C VAL A 695 -20.36 22.37 -11.23
N ASP A 696 -19.07 22.20 -11.00
CA ASP A 696 -18.59 21.63 -9.73
C ASP A 696 -18.68 22.69 -8.62
N ARG A 697 -19.80 22.64 -7.89
CA ARG A 697 -20.09 23.58 -6.82
C ARG A 697 -19.21 23.41 -5.58
N GLY A 698 -18.62 22.22 -5.42
CA GLY A 698 -17.74 21.92 -4.30
C GLY A 698 -16.36 22.58 -4.42
N ARG A 699 -16.00 22.98 -5.64
CA ARG A 699 -14.70 23.64 -5.93
C ARG A 699 -14.85 25.18 -6.11
N LEU A 700 -16.04 25.73 -5.86
CA LEU A 700 -16.20 27.18 -5.86
C LEU A 700 -15.58 27.77 -4.59
N PRO A 701 -14.92 28.97 -4.69
CA PRO A 701 -14.41 29.66 -3.52
C PRO A 701 -15.51 29.97 -2.48
N ALA A 702 -15.10 30.20 -1.23
CA ALA A 702 -16.02 30.58 -0.17
C ALA A 702 -16.83 31.83 -0.57
N GLY A 703 -18.13 31.83 -0.24
CA GLY A 703 -19.03 32.91 -0.59
C GLY A 703 -19.52 32.96 -2.05
N TRP A 704 -18.95 32.14 -2.93
CA TRP A 704 -19.44 31.98 -4.31
C TRP A 704 -20.62 31.01 -4.38
N SER A 705 -21.44 31.15 -5.42
CA SER A 705 -22.50 30.20 -5.72
C SER A 705 -22.74 30.05 -7.21
N ALA A 706 -23.21 28.88 -7.66
CA ALA A 706 -23.60 28.67 -9.04
C ALA A 706 -25.06 28.20 -9.10
N ALA A 707 -25.87 28.95 -9.86
CA ALA A 707 -27.26 28.63 -10.19
C ALA A 707 -27.32 28.03 -11.58
N GLY A 708 -28.29 27.14 -11.81
CA GLY A 708 -28.53 26.39 -13.04
C GLY A 708 -28.70 24.92 -12.72
N ALA A 709 -29.56 24.25 -13.45
CA ALA A 709 -29.80 22.80 -13.28
C ALA A 709 -28.68 21.98 -13.93
N ASP A 710 -28.39 20.84 -13.34
CA ASP A 710 -27.57 19.81 -14.00
C ASP A 710 -28.28 19.33 -15.25
N VAL A 711 -27.56 19.21 -16.33
CA VAL A 711 -28.08 18.67 -17.58
C VAL A 711 -27.77 17.18 -17.64
N ARG A 712 -28.79 16.38 -17.98
CA ARG A 712 -28.64 14.93 -17.97
C ARG A 712 -29.21 14.32 -19.26
N ALA A 713 -28.53 13.30 -19.76
CA ALA A 713 -29.02 12.46 -20.84
C ALA A 713 -28.77 10.99 -20.48
N ARG A 714 -29.81 10.19 -20.46
CA ARG A 714 -29.70 8.73 -20.29
C ARG A 714 -28.82 8.11 -21.38
N SER A 715 -28.86 8.67 -22.57
CA SER A 715 -28.07 8.28 -23.72
C SER A 715 -27.78 9.49 -24.59
N LEU A 716 -26.53 9.65 -25.04
CA LEU A 716 -26.09 10.69 -25.98
C LEU A 716 -25.50 10.00 -27.21
N PRO A 717 -26.22 9.94 -28.34
CA PRO A 717 -25.73 9.39 -29.60
C PRO A 717 -24.59 10.24 -30.20
N ALA A 718 -23.77 9.62 -31.04
CA ALA A 718 -22.76 10.31 -31.83
C ALA A 718 -23.37 11.43 -32.71
N GLY A 719 -22.66 12.51 -32.90
CA GLY A 719 -23.09 13.72 -33.60
C GLY A 719 -24.15 14.53 -32.87
N LYS A 720 -24.50 14.20 -31.62
CA LYS A 720 -25.41 14.97 -30.77
C LYS A 720 -24.64 15.76 -29.71
N GLU A 721 -25.24 16.91 -29.33
CA GLU A 721 -24.70 17.83 -28.35
C GLU A 721 -25.55 17.82 -27.09
N LEU A 722 -24.90 17.93 -25.93
CA LEU A 722 -25.53 18.24 -24.64
C LEU A 722 -25.16 19.68 -24.27
N LYS A 723 -26.17 20.55 -24.09
CA LYS A 723 -25.92 21.98 -23.77
C LYS A 723 -26.45 22.33 -22.41
N GLY A 724 -25.61 23.07 -21.62
CA GLY A 724 -25.97 23.60 -20.32
C GLY A 724 -25.72 25.11 -20.24
N ARG A 725 -26.36 25.75 -19.26
CA ARG A 725 -26.15 27.18 -18.95
C ARG A 725 -26.23 27.39 -17.46
N TRP A 726 -25.28 28.15 -16.94
CA TRP A 726 -25.19 28.46 -15.53
C TRP A 726 -24.92 29.93 -15.31
N THR A 727 -25.24 30.36 -14.11
CA THR A 727 -24.94 31.73 -13.63
C THR A 727 -24.20 31.59 -12.32
N VAL A 728 -22.98 32.10 -12.25
CA VAL A 728 -22.22 32.22 -11.01
C VAL A 728 -22.46 33.59 -10.37
N THR A 729 -22.51 33.62 -9.04
CA THR A 729 -22.54 34.81 -8.23
C THR A 729 -21.20 34.89 -7.53
N VAL A 730 -20.46 35.98 -7.76
CA VAL A 730 -19.17 36.29 -7.14
C VAL A 730 -19.42 36.71 -5.67
N ALA A 731 -18.56 36.34 -4.74
CA ALA A 731 -18.66 36.81 -3.36
C ALA A 731 -18.57 38.36 -3.29
N GLY A 732 -19.29 38.95 -2.33
CA GLY A 732 -19.33 40.41 -2.19
C GLY A 732 -18.02 41.04 -1.68
N ASP A 733 -17.20 40.22 -1.06
CA ASP A 733 -15.86 40.53 -0.53
C ASP A 733 -14.73 39.97 -1.40
N GLN A 734 -15.03 39.51 -2.61
CA GLN A 734 -14.04 39.00 -3.52
C GLN A 734 -13.02 40.08 -3.87
N PRO A 735 -11.73 39.91 -3.55
CA PRO A 735 -10.67 40.74 -4.09
C PRO A 735 -10.64 40.58 -5.62
N GLY A 736 -10.16 41.55 -6.35
CA GLY A 736 -9.99 41.40 -7.79
C GLY A 736 -9.17 40.13 -8.15
N GLY A 737 -9.20 39.73 -9.39
CA GLY A 737 -8.48 38.57 -9.87
C GLY A 737 -9.35 37.59 -10.64
N THR A 738 -8.74 36.51 -11.17
CA THR A 738 -9.43 35.51 -12.00
C THR A 738 -9.59 34.21 -11.22
N VAL A 739 -10.82 33.67 -11.19
CA VAL A 739 -11.19 32.43 -10.57
C VAL A 739 -11.66 31.44 -11.65
N GLU A 740 -11.14 30.23 -11.63
CA GLU A 740 -11.58 29.15 -12.51
C GLU A 740 -12.81 28.44 -11.94
N VAL A 741 -13.87 28.36 -12.72
CA VAL A 741 -15.13 27.69 -12.41
C VAL A 741 -15.23 26.41 -13.25
N PRO A 742 -15.07 25.21 -12.65
CA PRO A 742 -15.08 23.96 -13.41
C PRO A 742 -16.47 23.57 -13.89
N VAL A 743 -16.59 23.23 -15.18
CA VAL A 743 -17.73 22.52 -15.77
C VAL A 743 -17.30 21.07 -15.97
N VAL A 744 -18.04 20.14 -15.38
CA VAL A 744 -17.70 18.72 -15.41
C VAL A 744 -18.79 17.95 -16.15
N VAL A 745 -18.40 17.09 -17.07
CA VAL A 745 -19.24 16.09 -17.68
C VAL A 745 -18.82 14.71 -17.19
N THR A 746 -19.75 13.93 -16.68
CA THR A 746 -19.52 12.54 -16.30
C THR A 746 -20.39 11.62 -17.15
N TYR A 747 -19.86 10.47 -17.57
CA TYR A 747 -20.63 9.43 -18.21
C TYR A 747 -20.09 8.04 -17.86
N ALA A 748 -20.98 7.03 -17.93
CA ALA A 748 -20.57 5.65 -17.69
C ALA A 748 -19.52 5.23 -18.72
N HIS A 749 -18.40 4.66 -18.25
CA HIS A 749 -17.38 4.13 -19.13
C HIS A 749 -18.00 3.06 -20.07
N PRO A 750 -17.68 3.06 -21.36
CA PRO A 750 -18.26 2.10 -22.29
C PRO A 750 -18.02 0.63 -21.94
N ALA A 751 -16.91 0.30 -21.31
CA ALA A 751 -16.61 -1.04 -20.79
C ALA A 751 -17.63 -1.49 -19.73
N GLY A 752 -18.27 -0.56 -19.01
CA GLY A 752 -19.24 -0.88 -17.95
C GLY A 752 -18.59 -1.55 -16.74
N GLY A 753 -19.37 -2.28 -15.96
CA GLY A 753 -18.86 -3.04 -14.81
C GLY A 753 -18.27 -2.15 -13.71
N SER A 754 -17.06 -2.48 -13.27
CA SER A 754 -16.30 -1.74 -12.25
C SER A 754 -15.42 -0.62 -12.82
N THR A 755 -15.34 -0.47 -14.14
CA THR A 755 -14.53 0.58 -14.76
C THR A 755 -15.02 1.98 -14.32
N PRO A 756 -14.09 2.88 -13.94
CA PRO A 756 -14.44 4.22 -13.50
C PRO A 756 -15.27 4.98 -14.52
N PRO A 757 -16.23 5.84 -14.10
CA PRO A 757 -16.89 6.73 -15.02
C PRO A 757 -15.88 7.73 -15.59
N VAL A 758 -16.05 8.06 -16.88
CA VAL A 758 -15.21 9.08 -17.53
C VAL A 758 -15.63 10.46 -17.05
N HIS A 759 -14.64 11.32 -16.76
CA HIS A 759 -14.83 12.69 -16.32
C HIS A 759 -14.12 13.65 -17.28
N VAL A 760 -14.88 14.44 -18.01
CA VAL A 760 -14.35 15.50 -18.88
C VAL A 760 -14.58 16.82 -18.19
N GLU A 761 -13.53 17.62 -18.06
CA GLU A 761 -13.59 18.93 -17.40
C GLU A 761 -13.12 20.03 -18.33
N GLU A 762 -13.78 21.17 -18.25
CA GLU A 762 -13.39 22.43 -18.88
C GLU A 762 -13.68 23.57 -17.89
N VAL A 763 -12.92 24.62 -17.92
CA VAL A 763 -13.05 25.74 -16.98
C VAL A 763 -13.58 27.01 -17.66
N VAL A 764 -14.42 27.74 -16.92
CA VAL A 764 -14.76 29.12 -17.25
C VAL A 764 -13.98 30.04 -16.31
N ARG A 765 -13.23 30.98 -16.87
CA ARG A 765 -12.53 32.00 -16.10
C ARG A 765 -13.46 33.16 -15.76
N VAL A 766 -13.71 33.35 -14.48
CA VAL A 766 -14.50 34.47 -13.99
C VAL A 766 -13.54 35.55 -13.48
N SER A 767 -13.39 36.62 -14.23
CA SER A 767 -12.47 37.71 -13.92
C SER A 767 -13.19 38.82 -13.13
N THR A 768 -12.72 39.10 -11.92
CA THR A 768 -13.13 40.23 -11.12
C THR A 768 -12.09 41.34 -11.27
N PRO A 769 -12.44 42.54 -11.74
CA PRO A 769 -11.47 43.62 -11.98
C PRO A 769 -10.67 43.96 -10.74
N LEU A 770 -9.36 44.15 -10.90
CA LEU A 770 -8.46 44.64 -9.86
C LEU A 770 -8.60 46.16 -9.74
N HIS A 771 -8.74 46.68 -8.51
CA HIS A 771 -8.91 48.12 -8.25
C HIS A 771 -8.05 48.60 -7.06
N GLY A 772 -7.48 49.79 -7.16
CA GLY A 772 -6.77 50.42 -6.06
C GLY A 772 -5.53 49.64 -5.61
N THR A 773 -5.30 49.53 -4.31
CA THR A 773 -4.18 48.75 -3.76
C THR A 773 -4.64 47.39 -3.31
N VAL A 774 -4.03 46.36 -3.87
CA VAL A 774 -4.31 44.96 -3.52
C VAL A 774 -3.03 44.20 -3.09
N TYR A 775 -3.12 43.28 -2.17
CA TYR A 775 -1.99 42.45 -1.75
C TYR A 775 -1.90 41.17 -2.58
N ALA A 776 -0.67 40.73 -2.87
CA ALA A 776 -0.42 39.48 -3.58
C ALA A 776 -0.97 38.28 -2.82
N SER A 777 -0.89 38.27 -1.48
CA SER A 777 -1.43 37.22 -0.61
C SER A 777 -2.96 37.10 -0.66
N ASP A 778 -3.67 38.14 -1.07
CA ASP A 778 -5.14 38.12 -1.21
C ASP A 778 -5.58 37.70 -2.61
N GLN A 779 -4.64 37.54 -3.56
CA GLN A 779 -4.99 37.20 -4.94
C GLN A 779 -5.04 35.68 -5.18
N PRO A 780 -5.94 35.20 -6.04
CA PRO A 780 -5.87 33.84 -6.56
C PRO A 780 -4.56 33.62 -7.34
N PHE A 781 -3.90 32.50 -7.10
CA PHE A 781 -2.74 32.13 -7.91
C PHE A 781 -3.18 31.38 -9.17
N LEU A 782 -2.62 31.75 -10.33
CA LEU A 782 -2.73 30.98 -11.56
C LEU A 782 -1.89 29.69 -11.50
N GLY A 783 -0.93 29.64 -10.59
CA GLY A 783 -0.06 28.51 -10.31
C GLY A 783 0.95 28.87 -9.23
N GLU A 784 1.40 27.85 -8.50
CA GLU A 784 2.43 27.97 -7.47
C GLU A 784 3.36 26.76 -7.50
N SER A 785 4.62 26.95 -7.11
CA SER A 785 5.56 25.89 -6.73
C SER A 785 6.42 26.35 -5.57
N ASN A 786 6.88 25.43 -4.74
CA ASN A 786 7.65 25.74 -3.54
C ASN A 786 8.66 24.62 -3.25
N GLY A 787 9.75 24.96 -2.60
CA GLY A 787 10.82 24.01 -2.25
C GLY A 787 10.40 23.00 -1.18
N PHE A 788 9.62 23.47 -0.19
CA PHE A 788 8.97 22.65 0.84
C PHE A 788 7.60 23.26 1.19
N GLY A 789 6.61 22.40 1.42
CA GLY A 789 5.25 22.83 1.73
C GLY A 789 4.59 23.65 0.60
N PRO A 790 3.42 24.21 0.82
CA PRO A 790 2.80 25.21 -0.06
C PRO A 790 3.44 26.58 0.12
N VAL A 791 3.15 27.52 -0.81
CA VAL A 791 3.42 28.93 -0.57
C VAL A 791 2.43 29.46 0.46
N GLU A 792 2.95 30.03 1.55
CA GLU A 792 2.14 30.55 2.64
C GLU A 792 1.65 31.99 2.37
N ARG A 793 0.44 32.29 2.86
CA ARG A 793 -0.17 33.60 2.76
C ARG A 793 -0.20 34.24 4.13
N ASP A 794 0.40 35.45 4.24
CA ASP A 794 0.49 36.24 5.47
C ASP A 794 1.24 35.55 6.62
N GLN A 795 2.04 34.54 6.28
CA GLN A 795 2.90 33.75 7.18
C GLN A 795 4.21 33.38 6.46
N SER A 796 5.26 33.06 7.24
CA SER A 796 6.49 32.45 6.74
C SER A 796 6.22 31.03 6.22
N ASN A 797 7.20 30.41 5.55
CA ASN A 797 7.03 29.05 5.07
C ASN A 797 7.07 28.02 6.21
N GLY A 798 5.95 27.33 6.47
CA GLY A 798 5.83 26.30 7.52
C GLY A 798 6.34 24.90 7.15
N GLU A 799 6.81 24.69 5.91
CA GLU A 799 7.39 23.44 5.37
C GLU A 799 6.48 22.21 5.29
N ALA A 800 5.40 22.13 6.06
CA ALA A 800 4.57 20.92 6.15
C ALA A 800 3.20 21.06 5.47
N GLY A 801 2.33 21.91 5.97
CA GLY A 801 0.96 22.10 5.47
C GLY A 801 0.67 23.57 5.16
N GLY A 802 -0.54 23.88 4.73
CA GLY A 802 -0.96 25.26 4.60
C GLY A 802 -1.31 25.86 5.96
N GLN A 803 -0.85 27.09 6.23
CA GLN A 803 -1.07 27.85 7.46
C GLN A 803 -0.38 27.29 8.72
N ASP A 804 0.76 26.66 8.54
CA ASP A 804 1.61 26.21 9.65
C ASP A 804 2.88 27.06 9.84
N GLY A 805 3.01 28.16 9.07
CA GLY A 805 4.07 29.14 9.21
C GLY A 805 3.95 30.03 10.46
N LYS A 806 4.98 30.82 10.70
CA LYS A 806 5.04 31.84 11.71
C LYS A 806 4.71 33.21 11.13
N PRO A 807 4.55 34.30 11.93
CA PRO A 807 4.46 35.62 11.38
C PRO A 807 5.69 35.98 10.53
N LEU A 808 5.48 36.43 9.30
CA LEU A 808 6.54 36.94 8.40
C LEU A 808 7.44 37.94 9.12
N THR A 809 8.72 37.59 9.29
CA THR A 809 9.65 38.45 10.07
C THR A 809 11.01 38.52 9.38
N ILE A 810 11.38 39.73 8.89
CA ILE A 810 12.65 39.97 8.21
C ILE A 810 13.44 41.02 8.97
N GLY A 811 14.65 40.66 9.45
CA GLY A 811 15.52 41.60 10.16
C GLY A 811 14.85 42.26 11.38
N GLY A 812 14.08 41.51 12.15
CA GLY A 812 13.32 41.95 13.31
C GLY A 812 12.02 42.71 13.01
N THR A 813 11.64 42.88 11.75
CA THR A 813 10.41 43.57 11.32
C THR A 813 9.33 42.54 10.95
N VAL A 814 8.18 42.61 11.64
CA VAL A 814 7.03 41.75 11.38
C VAL A 814 6.12 42.35 10.31
N TYR A 815 5.69 41.55 9.35
CA TYR A 815 4.79 41.93 8.27
C TYR A 815 3.46 41.22 8.38
N ALA A 816 2.36 41.97 8.41
CA ALA A 816 1.01 41.42 8.55
C ALA A 816 0.43 40.87 7.22
N LYS A 817 1.04 41.23 6.10
CA LYS A 817 0.65 40.81 4.74
C LYS A 817 1.87 40.44 3.94
N GLY A 818 1.77 39.35 3.13
CA GLY A 818 2.85 38.95 2.29
C GLY A 818 2.80 37.46 1.94
N LEU A 819 3.89 36.93 1.40
CA LEU A 819 4.02 35.53 1.00
C LEU A 819 5.28 34.95 1.63
N GLY A 820 5.16 33.77 2.20
CA GLY A 820 6.29 32.94 2.66
C GLY A 820 6.53 31.78 1.69
N MET A 821 7.77 31.66 1.22
CA MET A 821 8.19 30.59 0.29
C MET A 821 9.42 29.90 0.83
N ASN A 822 9.63 28.64 0.44
CA ASN A 822 10.94 28.00 0.52
C ASN A 822 11.53 27.93 -0.88
N ALA A 823 12.74 28.44 -1.06
CA ALA A 823 13.37 28.46 -2.38
C ALA A 823 13.83 27.04 -2.81
N PRO A 824 13.76 26.71 -4.12
CA PRO A 824 13.17 27.50 -5.19
C PRO A 824 11.63 27.50 -5.14
N GLY A 825 11.05 28.69 -5.14
CA GLY A 825 9.60 28.87 -5.07
C GLY A 825 9.10 29.89 -6.07
N GLN A 826 7.82 29.81 -6.46
CA GLN A 826 7.18 30.81 -7.33
C GLN A 826 5.67 30.85 -7.15
N VAL A 827 5.07 32.01 -7.43
CA VAL A 827 3.64 32.18 -7.64
C VAL A 827 3.38 33.02 -8.91
N ARG A 828 2.25 32.73 -9.57
CA ARG A 828 1.77 33.47 -10.73
C ARG A 828 0.41 34.09 -10.43
N ILE A 829 0.28 35.42 -10.73
CA ILE A 829 -0.89 36.25 -10.42
C ILE A 829 -1.37 36.93 -11.69
N ASP A 830 -2.70 36.88 -11.96
CA ASP A 830 -3.32 37.61 -13.08
C ASP A 830 -3.51 39.07 -12.70
N LEU A 831 -2.78 39.97 -13.36
CA LEU A 831 -2.92 41.43 -13.19
C LEU A 831 -3.93 42.04 -14.16
N GLN A 832 -4.42 41.29 -15.13
CA GLN A 832 -5.40 41.76 -16.12
C GLN A 832 -4.94 43.00 -16.93
N GLY A 833 -3.65 43.29 -16.93
CA GLY A 833 -3.09 44.52 -17.50
C GLY A 833 -3.53 45.81 -16.79
N ARG A 834 -4.11 45.70 -15.57
CA ARG A 834 -4.73 46.82 -14.84
C ARG A 834 -3.81 47.47 -13.80
N CYS A 835 -2.73 46.83 -13.43
CA CYS A 835 -1.83 47.33 -12.40
C CYS A 835 -0.62 48.05 -13.02
N THR A 836 -0.09 49.04 -12.31
CA THR A 836 1.02 49.86 -12.78
C THR A 836 2.29 49.64 -11.95
N ARG A 837 2.17 49.19 -10.71
CA ARG A 837 3.31 49.05 -9.79
C ARG A 837 3.15 47.84 -8.87
N PHE A 838 4.23 47.13 -8.66
CA PHE A 838 4.42 46.15 -7.62
C PHE A 838 5.47 46.63 -6.62
N GLU A 839 5.24 46.41 -5.32
CA GLU A 839 6.16 46.74 -4.23
C GLU A 839 6.15 45.62 -3.18
N ALA A 840 7.33 45.27 -2.64
CA ALA A 840 7.50 44.35 -1.52
C ALA A 840 8.75 44.70 -0.69
N HIS A 841 8.81 44.20 0.52
CA HIS A 841 10.02 44.08 1.32
C HIS A 841 10.45 42.63 1.34
N VAL A 842 11.65 42.29 0.86
CA VAL A 842 12.06 40.89 0.67
C VAL A 842 13.27 40.55 1.51
N GLY A 843 13.38 39.33 1.96
CA GLY A 843 14.49 38.79 2.75
C GLY A 843 14.29 37.35 3.20
N VAL A 844 15.28 36.82 3.90
CA VAL A 844 15.17 35.53 4.57
C VAL A 844 14.44 35.74 5.90
N ASP A 845 13.46 34.85 6.22
CA ASP A 845 12.74 34.92 7.49
C ASP A 845 13.67 34.68 8.70
N ASP A 846 13.44 35.42 9.77
CA ASP A 846 14.24 35.36 11.00
C ASP A 846 14.14 34.00 11.71
N GLU A 847 13.13 33.16 11.41
CA GLU A 847 12.96 31.84 11.97
C GLU A 847 14.09 30.86 11.59
N THR A 848 14.89 31.17 10.58
CA THR A 848 16.04 30.38 10.15
C THR A 848 17.29 30.57 11.02
N ASP A 849 17.22 31.40 12.08
CA ASP A 849 18.33 31.73 12.97
C ASP A 849 19.56 32.26 12.21
N GLY A 850 19.36 33.08 11.21
CA GLY A 850 20.41 33.73 10.42
C GLY A 850 21.08 32.80 9.40
N LYS A 851 20.45 31.69 9.04
CA LYS A 851 20.88 30.77 7.99
C LYS A 851 20.07 31.01 6.70
N GLY A 852 20.53 30.37 5.60
CA GLY A 852 19.85 30.43 4.30
C GLY A 852 20.33 31.59 3.45
N SER A 853 20.13 31.47 2.14
CA SER A 853 20.48 32.48 1.15
C SER A 853 19.49 32.43 -0.01
N VAL A 854 18.88 33.55 -0.35
CA VAL A 854 17.80 33.63 -1.34
C VAL A 854 18.00 34.76 -2.33
N THR A 855 17.45 34.59 -3.52
CA THR A 855 17.27 35.69 -4.49
C THR A 855 15.80 35.91 -4.76
N PHE A 856 15.40 37.13 -5.05
CA PHE A 856 14.02 37.48 -5.42
C PHE A 856 13.98 38.03 -6.84
N THR A 857 13.06 37.52 -7.66
CA THR A 857 12.87 38.02 -9.01
C THR A 857 11.40 38.24 -9.31
N VAL A 858 11.11 39.38 -9.89
CA VAL A 858 9.79 39.79 -10.39
C VAL A 858 9.81 39.69 -11.90
N LEU A 859 8.97 38.82 -12.46
CA LEU A 859 8.84 38.61 -13.91
C LEU A 859 7.46 39.07 -14.37
N GLY A 860 7.41 39.66 -15.57
CA GLY A 860 6.19 39.96 -16.29
C GLY A 860 5.88 38.92 -17.36
N ASP A 861 5.03 39.30 -18.33
CA ASP A 861 4.68 38.43 -19.47
C ASP A 861 5.93 37.92 -20.20
N ASP A 862 5.87 36.67 -20.70
CA ASP A 862 6.95 36.00 -21.39
C ASP A 862 8.25 35.88 -20.56
N ASP A 863 8.11 35.73 -19.24
CA ASP A 863 9.20 35.65 -18.25
C ASP A 863 10.19 36.80 -18.30
N ARG A 864 9.74 37.93 -18.77
CA ARG A 864 10.53 39.20 -18.83
C ARG A 864 10.85 39.68 -17.43
N GLN A 865 12.10 39.72 -17.04
CA GLN A 865 12.53 40.21 -15.74
C GLN A 865 12.23 41.73 -15.63
N LEU A 866 11.51 42.09 -14.57
CA LEU A 866 11.13 43.47 -14.24
C LEU A 866 11.97 44.03 -13.09
N ALA A 867 12.28 43.21 -12.11
CA ALA A 867 13.14 43.54 -10.97
C ALA A 867 13.77 42.26 -10.40
N ALA A 868 14.94 42.36 -9.76
CA ALA A 868 15.59 41.29 -9.03
C ALA A 868 16.46 41.87 -7.90
N THR A 869 16.81 40.98 -6.95
CA THR A 869 17.82 41.29 -5.90
C THR A 869 19.13 40.55 -6.21
N ASP A 870 20.22 40.99 -5.60
CA ASP A 870 21.37 40.16 -5.32
C ASP A 870 20.98 39.07 -4.30
N VAL A 871 21.89 38.14 -3.98
CA VAL A 871 21.68 37.12 -2.92
C VAL A 871 21.55 37.86 -1.57
N LEU A 872 20.44 37.55 -0.85
CA LEU A 872 20.21 37.99 0.52
C LEU A 872 20.42 36.83 1.47
N HIS A 873 20.98 37.07 2.62
CA HIS A 873 21.30 36.04 3.62
C HIS A 873 20.44 36.22 4.88
N GLY A 874 20.30 35.11 5.62
CA GLY A 874 19.64 35.14 6.92
C GLY A 874 20.24 36.18 7.87
N GLY A 875 19.38 37.01 8.46
CA GLY A 875 19.76 38.10 9.33
C GLY A 875 20.04 39.45 8.61
N ASP A 876 20.01 39.48 7.28
CA ASP A 876 20.07 40.74 6.55
C ASP A 876 18.78 41.57 6.76
N PRO A 877 18.85 42.89 6.79
CA PRO A 877 17.66 43.73 6.83
C PRO A 877 16.82 43.57 5.56
N ALA A 878 15.51 43.71 5.69
CA ALA A 878 14.59 43.63 4.56
C ALA A 878 14.98 44.60 3.44
N GLN A 879 15.05 44.11 2.21
CA GLN A 879 15.35 44.91 1.03
C GLN A 879 14.05 45.33 0.34
N PRO A 880 13.84 46.62 0.03
CA PRO A 880 12.71 47.07 -0.78
C PRO A 880 12.90 46.64 -2.23
N LEU A 881 11.89 46.04 -2.81
CA LEU A 881 11.87 45.61 -4.22
C LEU A 881 10.64 46.22 -4.89
N THR A 882 10.86 46.90 -6.01
CA THR A 882 9.81 47.59 -6.76
C THR A 882 9.92 47.28 -8.24
N ALA A 883 8.78 47.05 -8.89
CA ALA A 883 8.70 46.77 -10.33
C ALA A 883 7.59 47.62 -10.98
N ASP A 884 7.86 48.17 -12.17
CA ASP A 884 6.84 48.70 -13.08
C ASP A 884 6.16 47.53 -13.78
N VAL A 885 4.86 47.34 -13.50
CA VAL A 885 4.04 46.28 -14.07
C VAL A 885 2.96 46.80 -15.01
N THR A 886 3.15 48.06 -15.55
CA THR A 886 2.21 48.65 -16.49
C THR A 886 2.04 47.78 -17.73
N GLY A 887 0.79 47.36 -17.99
CA GLY A 887 0.42 46.53 -19.12
C GLY A 887 0.76 45.04 -18.96
N VAL A 888 1.30 44.62 -17.81
CA VAL A 888 1.58 43.20 -17.52
C VAL A 888 0.25 42.48 -17.23
N HIS A 889 0.05 41.34 -17.88
CA HIS A 889 -1.11 40.48 -17.66
C HIS A 889 -0.82 39.41 -16.60
N THR A 890 0.36 38.79 -16.65
CA THR A 890 0.76 37.80 -15.66
C THR A 890 2.02 38.22 -14.93
N LEU A 891 1.92 38.39 -13.63
CA LEU A 891 3.05 38.64 -12.72
C LEU A 891 3.52 37.28 -12.16
N THR A 892 4.83 37.04 -12.24
CA THR A 892 5.46 35.88 -11.58
C THR A 892 6.45 36.39 -10.52
N LEU A 893 6.26 35.95 -9.27
CA LEU A 893 7.18 36.23 -8.16
C LEU A 893 7.96 34.94 -7.89
N THR A 894 9.29 35.00 -7.97
CA THR A 894 10.16 33.83 -7.77
C THR A 894 11.17 34.04 -6.67
N ALA A 895 11.39 33.02 -5.86
CA ALA A 895 12.49 32.91 -4.91
C ALA A 895 13.48 31.84 -5.38
N GLY A 896 14.76 32.18 -5.54
CA GLY A 896 15.85 31.28 -5.87
C GLY A 896 16.71 30.96 -4.64
N ASP A 897 17.42 29.82 -4.66
CA ASP A 897 18.16 29.23 -3.54
C ASP A 897 19.58 29.80 -3.33
N GLY A 898 19.86 30.99 -3.79
CA GLY A 898 21.18 31.63 -3.66
C GLY A 898 22.33 30.89 -4.33
N GLY A 899 22.12 29.65 -4.83
CA GLY A 899 23.11 28.81 -5.49
C GLY A 899 23.83 27.82 -4.58
N ASP A 900 23.45 27.71 -3.30
CA ASP A 900 24.03 26.81 -2.30
C ASP A 900 23.06 25.69 -1.83
N GLY A 901 21.86 25.63 -2.41
CA GLY A 901 20.82 24.63 -2.15
C GLY A 901 19.75 25.11 -1.17
N LYS A 902 18.64 24.45 -1.11
CA LYS A 902 17.37 24.90 -0.57
C LYS A 902 17.18 24.82 0.97
N ASN A 903 18.22 24.54 1.73
CA ASN A 903 18.10 24.35 3.18
C ASN A 903 18.10 25.70 3.88
N TYR A 904 17.08 25.97 4.72
CA TYR A 904 16.88 27.21 5.43
C TYR A 904 16.54 28.42 4.54
N ASP A 905 16.13 28.22 3.29
CA ASP A 905 15.87 29.28 2.33
C ASP A 905 14.41 29.76 2.41
N HIS A 906 13.99 30.16 3.62
CA HIS A 906 12.68 30.74 3.87
C HIS A 906 12.64 32.17 3.34
N ALA A 907 12.04 32.35 2.18
CA ALA A 907 11.99 33.60 1.41
C ALA A 907 10.69 34.35 1.65
N ASP A 908 10.75 35.47 2.32
CA ASP A 908 9.59 36.29 2.62
C ASP A 908 9.43 37.46 1.66
N TRP A 909 8.19 37.65 1.18
CA TRP A 909 7.73 38.83 0.42
C TRP A 909 6.82 39.66 1.32
N GLY A 910 7.38 40.42 2.28
CA GLY A 910 6.63 41.26 3.20
C GLY A 910 5.95 42.42 2.48
N LEU A 911 4.68 42.74 2.81
CA LEU A 911 3.84 43.75 2.21
C LEU A 911 3.81 43.71 0.66
N ALA A 912 3.87 42.54 0.06
CA ALA A 912 3.77 42.36 -1.38
C ALA A 912 2.44 42.93 -1.90
N ARG A 913 2.47 44.11 -2.54
CA ARG A 913 1.27 44.87 -2.96
C ARG A 913 1.36 45.36 -4.39
N LEU A 914 0.19 45.47 -4.97
CA LEU A 914 -0.02 45.96 -6.33
C LEU A 914 -0.82 47.25 -6.28
N THR A 915 -0.46 48.22 -7.09
CA THR A 915 -1.25 49.43 -7.34
C THR A 915 -1.91 49.30 -8.70
N CYS A 916 -3.22 49.26 -8.75
CA CYS A 916 -4.01 49.04 -9.95
C CYS A 916 -4.94 50.21 -10.25
N ALA A 917 -5.48 50.30 -11.47
CA ALA A 917 -6.41 51.35 -11.90
C ALA A 917 -7.70 51.31 -11.05
N ASP A 918 -8.28 52.46 -10.79
CA ASP A 918 -9.56 52.59 -10.08
C ASP A 918 -10.75 52.09 -10.88
#